data_8a6d7f5f796cc46d87ec4f6ceb9e43f3
#
_entry.id   8a6d7f5f796cc46d87ec4f6ceb9e43f3
#
_cell.length_a   1.000
_cell.length_b   1.000
_cell.length_c   1.000
_cell.angle_alpha   90.00
_cell.angle_beta   90.00
_cell.angle_gamma   90.00
#
_symmetry.space_group_name_H-M   'P 1'
#
loop_
_entity.id
_entity.type
_entity.pdbx_description
1 polymer ?
#
loop_
_entity_poly.entity_id
_entity_poly.type
_entity_poly.pdbx_seq_one_letter_code
_entity_poly.pdbx_strand_id
1 'polypeptide(L)'
;MTPVITNIANGKETCRWCDNCGTLLLGRRCSECGSNGREFEINSPGDIRPCMGDSMGILEDLLREAFGTSLPIKNQSVFFNKVPGEDRTDEIIAYGQVIGVLRFDIAANRLRVELRQPGAELFDPVATKNIVRIFGVSGHLKGKGVPGANVSEVIGEFSKDDPVIIRKGLKVGPGVAMVDSSDMKEAEKAVRVRDLNTPSGIPLSPEAGRDVFVACNRKHLEKLENTAVNEIRNYLKGKNLPVTVSFSGGKDSLAAYGLAARAVKDPELLFTDTGLEFPETLEYVKEFSESKHLTLCTAKAGNAFKENVDAFGPPAKDFRWCCKVCKLGPISNLISRNYPKGTITCEGNRSLESFSRAGTEFVTKNPFVPNQINLNPVRNWCAAEIWGYIWMRKLPYNPLYERDFERIGCYLCASCLASEWRNTSRIHPEMYRDWEDYLHRYAERNGLPKEYIDMGFWRWKILPPKMRQLAEGLELRMEPKGGNGLSMKLMKGASVCVAGGYSMEAIVTVPRRRDFSYVEDAMRTVGDVKYSPEFEIALVKMKTGRARVFGGGQVSVTAEDAKGAEKTFEKAVKALIRAELCTGCGICAKSCPRKAITIKDGMRVNPEKCVSCGLCERSCMVVHYYDKIMAGKAVDAPDRVQNRGNMKTQHGNGRPQHGNGKPYHNRGRPHDNGRNNHRSDDRGHRQDGRRNH
;
A
#
# COMPACT_ATOMS: atom_id res chain seq x y z
N MET A 1 23.10 -14.77 3.42
CA MET A 1 22.37 -16.02 3.71
C MET A 1 20.97 -15.81 3.17
N THR A 2 20.60 -16.56 2.15
CA THR A 2 19.26 -16.56 1.55
C THR A 2 18.26 -17.06 2.58
N PRO A 3 17.09 -16.44 2.74
CA PRO A 3 16.01 -16.98 3.58
C PRO A 3 15.70 -18.42 3.15
N VAL A 4 15.21 -19.24 4.07
CA VAL A 4 14.83 -20.65 3.85
C VAL A 4 13.71 -20.82 2.82
N ILE A 5 13.24 -19.75 2.25
CA ILE A 5 12.31 -19.67 1.14
C ILE A 5 13.15 -19.76 -0.16
N THR A 6 13.54 -20.98 -0.53
CA THR A 6 14.27 -21.26 -1.77
C THR A 6 13.37 -22.01 -2.73
N ASN A 7 12.97 -21.34 -3.72
CA ASN A 7 12.56 -21.61 -5.09
C ASN A 7 11.30 -20.86 -5.46
N ILE A 8 11.47 -19.65 -5.94
CA ILE A 8 10.42 -18.93 -6.68
C ILE A 8 10.38 -19.54 -8.10
N ALA A 9 10.05 -20.81 -8.19
CA ALA A 9 9.63 -21.43 -9.41
C ALA A 9 8.10 -21.40 -9.42
N ASN A 10 7.51 -20.65 -10.31
CA ASN A 10 6.05 -20.56 -10.52
C ASN A 10 5.22 -19.86 -9.41
N GLY A 11 5.78 -18.92 -8.64
CA GLY A 11 5.03 -18.20 -7.62
C GLY A 11 4.66 -19.02 -6.38
N LYS A 12 5.37 -20.14 -6.14
CA LYS A 12 5.21 -20.99 -4.96
C LYS A 12 6.48 -21.04 -4.12
N GLU A 13 6.29 -21.28 -2.82
CA GLU A 13 7.35 -21.41 -1.82
C GLU A 13 7.20 -22.69 -1.04
N THR A 14 8.34 -23.31 -0.68
CA THR A 14 8.36 -24.56 0.08
C THR A 14 8.52 -24.28 1.56
N CYS A 15 7.61 -24.80 2.36
CA CYS A 15 7.61 -24.77 3.82
C CYS A 15 7.77 -26.16 4.39
N ARG A 16 7.97 -26.27 5.71
CA ARG A 16 8.16 -27.54 6.39
C ARG A 16 7.24 -27.66 7.61
N TRP A 17 6.76 -28.86 7.85
CA TRP A 17 5.92 -29.19 8.99
C TRP A 17 6.51 -30.34 9.78
N CYS A 18 6.54 -30.24 11.09
CA CYS A 18 6.93 -31.34 11.97
C CYS A 18 5.69 -32.16 12.32
N ASP A 19 5.51 -33.32 11.69
CA ASP A 19 4.37 -34.19 11.97
C ASP A 19 4.40 -34.74 13.40
N ASN A 20 5.59 -34.96 13.99
CA ASN A 20 5.74 -35.45 15.35
C ASN A 20 5.33 -34.42 16.42
N CYS A 21 5.54 -33.13 16.16
CA CYS A 21 5.27 -32.04 17.11
C CYS A 21 4.07 -31.18 16.71
N GLY A 22 3.45 -31.42 15.55
CA GLY A 22 2.23 -30.73 15.13
C GLY A 22 2.39 -29.25 14.78
N THR A 23 3.56 -28.80 14.26
CA THR A 23 3.77 -27.37 14.03
C THR A 23 4.68 -27.06 12.84
N LEU A 24 4.60 -25.80 12.36
CA LEU A 24 5.44 -25.24 11.31
C LEU A 24 6.91 -25.20 11.74
N LEU A 25 7.81 -25.60 10.85
CA LEU A 25 9.25 -25.44 11.03
C LEU A 25 9.76 -24.26 10.21
N LEU A 26 10.49 -23.36 10.86
CA LEU A 26 11.20 -22.22 10.27
C LEU A 26 12.56 -22.65 9.70
N GLY A 27 13.10 -23.78 10.16
CA GLY A 27 14.35 -24.38 9.71
C GLY A 27 14.15 -25.73 9.08
N ARG A 28 15.24 -26.38 8.67
CA ARG A 28 15.18 -27.73 8.06
C ARG A 28 14.85 -28.83 9.05
N ARG A 29 15.24 -28.66 10.31
CA ARG A 29 15.18 -29.69 11.35
C ARG A 29 14.50 -29.16 12.61
N CYS A 30 13.59 -29.94 13.15
CA CYS A 30 12.96 -29.66 14.41
C CYS A 30 13.99 -29.64 15.55
N SER A 31 13.99 -28.59 16.36
CA SER A 31 14.91 -28.46 17.49
C SER A 31 14.53 -29.39 18.64
N GLU A 32 13.28 -29.80 18.76
CA GLU A 32 12.74 -30.65 19.81
C GLU A 32 12.94 -32.14 19.51
N CYS A 33 12.30 -32.66 18.46
CA CYS A 33 12.32 -34.09 18.16
C CYS A 33 13.41 -34.49 17.15
N GLY A 34 14.14 -33.54 16.57
CA GLY A 34 15.21 -33.83 15.60
C GLY A 34 14.76 -34.22 14.19
N SER A 35 13.45 -34.32 13.92
CA SER A 35 12.89 -34.68 12.62
C SER A 35 13.21 -33.62 11.53
N ASN A 36 13.42 -34.08 10.31
CA ASN A 36 13.45 -33.22 9.12
C ASN A 36 12.03 -33.00 8.62
N GLY A 37 11.34 -31.98 9.01
CA GLY A 37 9.93 -31.78 8.70
C GLY A 37 9.53 -32.11 7.24
N ARG A 38 8.28 -32.55 7.07
CA ARG A 38 7.67 -32.81 5.77
C ARG A 38 7.49 -31.50 4.98
N GLU A 39 7.86 -31.50 3.72
CA GLU A 39 7.71 -30.33 2.84
C GLU A 39 6.27 -30.21 2.35
N PHE A 40 5.83 -28.95 2.23
CA PHE A 40 4.57 -28.58 1.58
C PHE A 40 4.71 -27.21 0.89
N GLU A 41 3.82 -26.93 -0.06
CA GLU A 41 3.86 -25.72 -0.85
C GLU A 41 2.81 -24.71 -0.42
N ILE A 42 3.20 -23.42 -0.45
CA ILE A 42 2.32 -22.27 -0.27
C ILE A 42 2.51 -21.30 -1.45
N ASN A 43 1.57 -20.37 -1.65
CA ASN A 43 1.76 -19.30 -2.62
C ASN A 43 2.65 -18.17 -2.06
N SER A 44 3.46 -17.55 -2.95
CA SER A 44 4.25 -16.37 -2.59
C SER A 44 3.34 -15.21 -2.14
N PRO A 45 3.79 -14.32 -1.21
CA PRO A 45 5.19 -14.09 -0.80
C PRO A 45 5.64 -14.85 0.47
N GLY A 46 4.91 -15.80 1.00
CA GLY A 46 5.35 -16.63 2.12
C GLY A 46 5.54 -15.88 3.45
N ASP A 47 4.86 -14.78 3.68
CA ASP A 47 4.89 -14.08 4.97
C ASP A 47 3.91 -14.71 5.97
N ILE A 48 4.23 -15.96 6.35
CA ILE A 48 3.40 -16.77 7.24
C ILE A 48 3.35 -16.14 8.62
N ARG A 49 2.15 -16.15 9.23
CA ARG A 49 1.93 -15.72 10.60
C ARG A 49 1.05 -16.71 11.37
N PRO A 50 1.19 -16.80 12.69
CA PRO A 50 0.28 -17.63 13.48
C PRO A 50 -1.15 -17.08 13.47
N CYS A 51 -2.13 -17.97 13.46
CA CYS A 51 -3.53 -17.68 13.75
C CYS A 51 -3.71 -17.70 15.27
N MET A 52 -4.03 -16.55 15.88
CA MET A 52 -4.11 -16.44 17.35
C MET A 52 -5.24 -15.50 17.79
N GLY A 53 -5.62 -15.59 19.06
CA GLY A 53 -6.65 -14.74 19.64
C GLY A 53 -7.97 -14.81 18.88
N ASP A 54 -8.59 -13.64 18.68
CA ASP A 54 -9.86 -13.51 17.96
C ASP A 54 -9.80 -14.05 16.52
N SER A 55 -8.61 -14.07 15.87
CA SER A 55 -8.47 -14.65 14.53
C SER A 55 -8.81 -16.14 14.50
N MET A 56 -8.45 -16.89 15.55
CA MET A 56 -8.78 -18.31 15.66
C MET A 56 -10.27 -18.50 15.90
N GLY A 57 -10.86 -17.72 16.82
CA GLY A 57 -12.31 -17.76 17.07
C GLY A 57 -13.14 -17.46 15.82
N ILE A 58 -12.76 -16.40 15.07
CA ILE A 58 -13.41 -16.04 13.79
C ILE A 58 -13.32 -17.20 12.78
N LEU A 59 -12.16 -17.83 12.65
CA LEU A 59 -11.99 -18.96 11.74
C LEU A 59 -12.85 -20.16 12.17
N GLU A 60 -12.88 -20.49 13.46
CA GLU A 60 -13.70 -21.57 13.98
C GLU A 60 -15.20 -21.32 13.76
N ASP A 61 -15.66 -20.08 13.97
CA ASP A 61 -17.06 -19.70 13.76
C ASP A 61 -17.45 -19.81 12.28
N LEU A 62 -16.61 -19.34 11.37
CA LEU A 62 -16.85 -19.47 9.92
C LEU A 62 -16.90 -20.93 9.46
N LEU A 63 -16.02 -21.78 9.99
CA LEU A 63 -16.04 -23.22 9.67
C LEU A 63 -17.26 -23.92 10.27
N ARG A 64 -17.69 -23.54 11.48
CA ARG A 64 -18.90 -24.05 12.10
C ARG A 64 -20.15 -23.56 11.35
N GLU A 65 -20.17 -22.31 10.92
CA GLU A 65 -21.22 -21.76 10.09
C GLU A 65 -21.30 -22.51 8.75
N ALA A 66 -20.18 -22.77 8.10
CA ALA A 66 -20.15 -23.42 6.79
C ALA A 66 -20.36 -24.94 6.84
N PHE A 67 -19.76 -25.66 7.79
CA PHE A 67 -19.70 -27.12 7.77
C PHE A 67 -20.27 -27.79 9.02
N GLY A 68 -20.82 -27.01 9.97
CA GLY A 68 -21.41 -27.49 11.22
C GLY A 68 -20.38 -27.82 12.30
N THR A 69 -19.08 -27.68 12.03
CA THR A 69 -18.01 -28.06 12.96
C THR A 69 -16.73 -27.30 12.70
N SER A 70 -15.92 -27.09 13.74
CA SER A 70 -14.52 -26.64 13.68
C SER A 70 -13.55 -27.69 14.27
N LEU A 71 -14.05 -28.88 14.65
CA LEU A 71 -13.24 -29.91 15.32
C LEU A 71 -11.88 -30.21 14.67
N PRO A 72 -11.76 -30.29 13.32
CA PRO A 72 -10.49 -30.63 12.70
C PRO A 72 -9.35 -29.66 12.99
N ILE A 73 -9.64 -28.42 13.36
CA ILE A 73 -8.59 -27.40 13.64
C ILE A 73 -8.53 -26.99 15.11
N LYS A 74 -9.44 -27.52 15.95
CA LYS A 74 -9.46 -27.19 17.36
C LYS A 74 -8.17 -27.63 18.05
N ASN A 75 -7.57 -26.75 18.84
CA ASN A 75 -6.30 -26.95 19.54
C ASN A 75 -5.10 -27.25 18.63
N GLN A 76 -5.20 -27.04 17.32
CA GLN A 76 -4.11 -27.25 16.39
C GLN A 76 -3.28 -25.98 16.17
N SER A 77 -2.01 -26.16 15.79
CA SER A 77 -1.21 -25.06 15.25
C SER A 77 -1.75 -24.64 13.89
N VAL A 78 -2.41 -23.50 13.82
CA VAL A 78 -2.91 -22.93 12.57
C VAL A 78 -2.12 -21.68 12.22
N PHE A 79 -1.75 -21.58 10.95
CA PHE A 79 -1.03 -20.42 10.42
C PHE A 79 -1.78 -19.83 9.23
N PHE A 80 -1.59 -18.55 9.02
CA PHE A 80 -2.06 -17.83 7.83
C PHE A 80 -0.88 -17.46 6.94
N ASN A 81 -1.02 -17.67 5.64
CA ASN A 81 -0.13 -17.13 4.63
C ASN A 81 -0.87 -16.10 3.80
N LYS A 82 -0.48 -14.83 3.90
CA LYS A 82 -1.09 -13.76 3.14
C LYS A 82 -0.71 -13.84 1.67
N VAL A 83 -1.72 -13.92 0.82
CA VAL A 83 -1.55 -13.98 -0.64
C VAL A 83 -2.16 -12.76 -1.32
N PRO A 84 -1.72 -12.40 -2.55
CA PRO A 84 -2.30 -11.30 -3.31
C PRO A 84 -3.80 -11.47 -3.55
N GLY A 85 -4.60 -10.49 -3.16
CA GLY A 85 -6.06 -10.45 -3.31
C GLY A 85 -6.57 -9.02 -3.44
N GLU A 86 -7.88 -8.87 -3.49
CA GLU A 86 -8.54 -7.56 -3.47
C GLU A 86 -8.46 -6.93 -2.09
N ASP A 87 -8.64 -7.74 -1.06
CA ASP A 87 -8.44 -7.40 0.36
C ASP A 87 -7.81 -8.59 1.09
N ARG A 88 -8.12 -8.83 2.37
CA ARG A 88 -7.62 -9.95 3.13
C ARG A 88 -7.85 -11.26 2.38
N THR A 89 -6.78 -11.94 2.08
CA THR A 89 -6.79 -13.26 1.47
C THR A 89 -5.64 -14.04 2.07
N ASP A 90 -5.98 -15.01 2.93
CA ASP A 90 -5.03 -15.81 3.69
C ASP A 90 -5.19 -17.28 3.35
N GLU A 91 -4.14 -17.96 2.93
CA GLU A 91 -4.12 -19.44 2.95
C GLU A 91 -4.11 -19.90 4.39
N ILE A 92 -4.99 -20.85 4.71
CA ILE A 92 -5.11 -21.48 6.03
C ILE A 92 -4.23 -22.72 6.03
N ILE A 93 -3.22 -22.73 6.89
CA ILE A 93 -2.23 -23.82 6.99
C ILE A 93 -2.47 -24.56 8.29
N ALA A 94 -2.74 -25.86 8.18
CA ALA A 94 -2.79 -26.80 9.30
C ALA A 94 -2.31 -28.17 8.82
N TYR A 95 -1.78 -29.01 9.72
CA TYR A 95 -1.24 -30.35 9.40
C TYR A 95 -0.20 -30.36 8.26
N GLY A 96 0.54 -29.25 8.09
CA GLY A 96 1.52 -29.10 7.02
C GLY A 96 0.92 -29.12 5.63
N GLN A 97 -0.26 -28.55 5.47
CA GLN A 97 -0.95 -28.39 4.19
C GLN A 97 -1.77 -27.11 4.18
N VAL A 98 -2.06 -26.59 2.99
CA VAL A 98 -3.03 -25.52 2.80
C VAL A 98 -4.42 -26.14 2.76
N ILE A 99 -5.14 -26.08 3.88
CA ILE A 99 -6.48 -26.67 4.03
C ILE A 99 -7.59 -25.80 3.43
N GLY A 100 -7.36 -24.50 3.30
CA GLY A 100 -8.37 -23.56 2.80
C GLY A 100 -7.81 -22.16 2.56
N VAL A 101 -8.72 -21.26 2.26
CA VAL A 101 -8.44 -19.82 2.09
C VAL A 101 -9.51 -19.05 2.87
N LEU A 102 -9.07 -18.15 3.74
CA LEU A 102 -9.89 -17.13 4.36
C LEU A 102 -9.85 -15.87 3.50
N ARG A 103 -11.00 -15.39 3.05
CA ARG A 103 -11.11 -14.21 2.19
C ARG A 103 -12.10 -13.22 2.75
N PHE A 104 -11.78 -11.94 2.63
CA PHE A 104 -12.74 -10.87 2.86
C PHE A 104 -13.42 -10.49 1.54
N ASP A 105 -14.73 -10.68 1.49
CA ASP A 105 -15.58 -10.25 0.38
C ASP A 105 -15.97 -8.79 0.61
N ILE A 106 -15.42 -7.90 -0.22
CA ILE A 106 -15.63 -6.45 -0.09
C ILE A 106 -17.10 -6.09 -0.37
N ALA A 107 -17.73 -6.71 -1.37
CA ALA A 107 -19.10 -6.41 -1.76
C ALA A 107 -20.11 -6.88 -0.71
N ALA A 108 -19.90 -8.07 -0.15
CA ALA A 108 -20.72 -8.62 0.93
C ALA A 108 -20.30 -8.11 2.33
N ASN A 109 -19.19 -7.37 2.42
CA ASN A 109 -18.61 -6.85 3.66
C ASN A 109 -18.46 -7.93 4.75
N ARG A 110 -18.03 -9.15 4.40
CA ARG A 110 -17.87 -10.28 5.33
C ARG A 110 -16.67 -11.16 4.98
N LEU A 111 -16.16 -11.86 5.99
CA LEU A 111 -15.19 -12.93 5.80
C LEU A 111 -15.90 -14.19 5.30
N ARG A 112 -15.22 -14.95 4.45
CA ARG A 112 -15.65 -16.27 3.95
C ARG A 112 -14.49 -17.24 4.00
N VAL A 113 -14.79 -18.51 4.23
CA VAL A 113 -13.82 -19.61 4.16
C VAL A 113 -14.10 -20.47 2.95
N GLU A 114 -13.08 -20.79 2.15
CA GLU A 114 -13.16 -21.75 1.04
C GLU A 114 -12.18 -22.88 1.32
N LEU A 115 -12.65 -24.15 1.30
CA LEU A 115 -11.73 -25.27 1.46
C LEU A 115 -10.87 -25.50 0.21
N ARG A 116 -9.67 -26.02 0.43
CA ARG A 116 -8.85 -26.67 -0.60
C ARG A 116 -9.06 -28.19 -0.50
N GLN A 117 -8.48 -28.96 -1.42
CA GLN A 117 -8.60 -30.40 -1.44
C GLN A 117 -8.29 -31.04 -0.07
N PRO A 118 -7.13 -30.73 0.59
CA PRO A 118 -6.84 -31.27 1.92
C PRO A 118 -7.90 -30.88 2.98
N GLY A 119 -8.43 -29.65 2.91
CA GLY A 119 -9.49 -29.22 3.82
C GLY A 119 -10.79 -30.01 3.62
N ALA A 120 -11.19 -30.24 2.36
CA ALA A 120 -12.37 -31.05 2.07
C ALA A 120 -12.21 -32.49 2.62
N GLU A 121 -11.04 -33.12 2.45
CA GLU A 121 -10.73 -34.44 3.01
C GLU A 121 -10.78 -34.44 4.54
N LEU A 122 -10.28 -33.38 5.17
CA LEU A 122 -10.22 -33.24 6.64
C LEU A 122 -11.62 -33.05 7.27
N PHE A 123 -12.48 -32.24 6.62
CA PHE A 123 -13.81 -31.90 7.10
C PHE A 123 -14.88 -32.93 6.71
N ASP A 124 -14.69 -33.66 5.61
CA ASP A 124 -15.68 -34.62 5.09
C ASP A 124 -16.22 -35.62 6.10
N PRO A 125 -15.39 -36.24 6.98
CA PRO A 125 -15.90 -37.24 7.96
C PRO A 125 -16.75 -36.63 9.07
N VAL A 126 -16.65 -35.35 9.36
CA VAL A 126 -17.26 -34.68 10.51
C VAL A 126 -18.22 -33.55 10.14
N ALA A 127 -18.25 -33.13 8.89
CA ALA A 127 -19.17 -32.11 8.42
C ALA A 127 -20.63 -32.58 8.46
N THR A 128 -21.52 -31.74 8.98
CA THR A 128 -22.95 -32.02 9.14
C THR A 128 -23.82 -31.22 8.17
N LYS A 129 -23.27 -30.30 7.42
CA LYS A 129 -23.98 -29.49 6.41
C LYS A 129 -23.06 -29.04 5.27
N ASN A 130 -23.62 -28.38 4.26
CA ASN A 130 -22.97 -27.93 3.02
C ASN A 130 -22.28 -29.09 2.28
N ILE A 131 -22.96 -30.24 2.19
CA ILE A 131 -22.46 -31.39 1.46
C ILE A 131 -23.38 -31.65 0.25
N VAL A 132 -22.78 -31.84 -0.91
CA VAL A 132 -23.47 -32.15 -2.17
C VAL A 132 -22.94 -33.47 -2.71
N ARG A 133 -23.82 -34.49 -2.85
CA ARG A 133 -23.47 -35.75 -3.52
C ARG A 133 -23.84 -35.72 -4.97
N ILE A 134 -22.88 -36.04 -5.85
CA ILE A 134 -23.08 -36.05 -7.31
C ILE A 134 -22.86 -37.45 -7.89
N PHE A 135 -23.54 -37.70 -9.01
CA PHE A 135 -23.47 -38.95 -9.76
C PHE A 135 -23.52 -38.72 -11.28
N GLY A 136 -23.29 -39.79 -12.06
CA GLY A 136 -23.52 -39.76 -13.51
C GLY A 136 -22.62 -38.85 -14.34
N VAL A 137 -21.75 -38.04 -13.73
CA VAL A 137 -20.79 -37.19 -14.45
C VAL A 137 -19.45 -37.90 -14.60
N SER A 138 -18.83 -37.81 -15.78
CA SER A 138 -17.56 -38.45 -16.10
C SER A 138 -16.48 -37.42 -16.48
N GLY A 139 -15.22 -37.87 -16.52
CA GLY A 139 -14.08 -37.06 -16.91
C GLY A 139 -13.56 -36.12 -15.81
N HIS A 140 -12.71 -35.16 -16.24
CA HIS A 140 -12.07 -34.18 -15.34
C HIS A 140 -13.08 -33.08 -15.02
N LEU A 141 -13.44 -32.94 -13.73
CA LEU A 141 -14.48 -32.01 -13.27
C LEU A 141 -13.95 -30.69 -12.72
N LYS A 142 -12.66 -30.55 -12.46
CA LYS A 142 -12.05 -29.33 -11.90
C LYS A 142 -12.43 -28.08 -12.70
N GLY A 143 -13.00 -27.10 -12.05
CA GLY A 143 -13.45 -25.83 -12.67
C GLY A 143 -14.81 -25.90 -13.36
N LYS A 144 -15.42 -27.07 -13.50
CA LYS A 144 -16.70 -27.26 -14.21
C LYS A 144 -17.91 -27.11 -13.28
N GLY A 145 -19.01 -26.65 -13.85
CA GLY A 145 -20.33 -26.71 -13.21
C GLY A 145 -20.96 -28.08 -13.43
N VAL A 146 -21.58 -28.62 -12.38
CA VAL A 146 -22.35 -29.88 -12.42
C VAL A 146 -23.83 -29.51 -12.46
N PRO A 147 -24.61 -30.09 -13.40
CA PRO A 147 -26.06 -29.87 -13.45
C PRO A 147 -26.80 -30.45 -12.25
N GLY A 148 -27.94 -29.87 -11.90
CA GLY A 148 -28.81 -30.33 -10.82
C GLY A 148 -29.32 -31.76 -11.02
N ALA A 149 -29.58 -32.17 -12.26
CA ALA A 149 -29.93 -33.55 -12.60
C ALA A 149 -28.87 -34.59 -12.19
N ASN A 150 -27.65 -34.18 -11.95
CA ASN A 150 -26.56 -35.02 -11.47
C ASN A 150 -26.31 -34.87 -9.94
N VAL A 151 -27.19 -34.19 -9.20
CA VAL A 151 -27.17 -34.09 -7.74
C VAL A 151 -28.09 -35.13 -7.14
N SER A 152 -27.55 -36.11 -6.41
CA SER A 152 -28.35 -37.14 -5.75
C SER A 152 -28.84 -36.68 -4.39
N GLU A 153 -28.02 -35.96 -3.64
CA GLU A 153 -28.32 -35.54 -2.26
C GLU A 153 -27.69 -34.19 -1.93
N VAL A 154 -28.43 -33.42 -1.14
CA VAL A 154 -27.99 -32.13 -0.57
C VAL A 154 -28.17 -32.24 0.93
N ILE A 155 -27.13 -31.98 1.72
CA ILE A 155 -27.14 -32.04 3.18
C ILE A 155 -26.89 -30.65 3.74
N GLY A 156 -27.87 -30.13 4.47
CA GLY A 156 -27.86 -28.77 5.06
C GLY A 156 -28.40 -27.69 4.16
N GLU A 157 -28.68 -26.55 4.77
CA GLU A 157 -29.14 -25.34 4.09
C GLU A 157 -27.94 -24.41 3.86
N PHE A 158 -27.80 -23.92 2.64
CA PHE A 158 -26.77 -22.98 2.22
C PHE A 158 -27.27 -22.16 1.04
N SER A 159 -26.65 -21.01 0.84
CA SER A 159 -26.98 -20.07 -0.23
C SER A 159 -26.00 -20.19 -1.40
N LYS A 160 -26.40 -19.57 -2.51
CA LYS A 160 -25.51 -19.36 -3.65
C LYS A 160 -24.18 -18.74 -3.20
N ASP A 161 -23.10 -19.18 -3.82
CA ASP A 161 -21.69 -18.82 -3.54
C ASP A 161 -21.13 -19.31 -2.21
N ASP A 162 -21.90 -20.09 -1.44
CA ASP A 162 -21.37 -20.75 -0.24
C ASP A 162 -20.44 -21.93 -0.58
N PRO A 163 -19.44 -22.21 0.26
CA PRO A 163 -18.56 -23.36 0.10
C PRO A 163 -19.29 -24.64 0.39
N VAL A 164 -19.05 -25.68 -0.41
CA VAL A 164 -19.62 -27.01 -0.22
C VAL A 164 -18.56 -28.10 -0.34
N ILE A 165 -18.77 -29.22 0.35
CA ILE A 165 -18.00 -30.46 0.15
C ILE A 165 -18.75 -31.31 -0.88
N ILE A 166 -18.06 -31.72 -1.92
CA ILE A 166 -18.63 -32.57 -2.99
C ILE A 166 -18.19 -34.00 -2.76
N ARG A 167 -19.15 -34.92 -2.78
CA ARG A 167 -18.93 -36.37 -2.71
C ARG A 167 -19.33 -37.03 -4.02
N LYS A 168 -18.45 -37.88 -4.57
CA LYS A 168 -18.74 -38.69 -5.76
C LYS A 168 -18.08 -40.08 -5.64
N GLY A 169 -18.86 -41.09 -5.24
CA GLY A 169 -18.31 -42.41 -4.88
C GLY A 169 -17.28 -42.25 -3.78
N LEU A 170 -16.04 -42.70 -4.03
CA LEU A 170 -14.92 -42.58 -3.08
C LEU A 170 -14.17 -41.24 -3.17
N LYS A 171 -14.59 -40.36 -4.07
CA LYS A 171 -13.93 -39.06 -4.27
C LYS A 171 -14.63 -37.98 -3.45
N VAL A 172 -13.80 -37.13 -2.86
CA VAL A 172 -14.19 -35.95 -2.07
C VAL A 172 -13.45 -34.74 -2.59
N GLY A 173 -14.08 -33.59 -2.54
CA GLY A 173 -13.40 -32.34 -2.91
C GLY A 173 -14.21 -31.10 -2.60
N PRO A 174 -13.55 -29.91 -2.65
CA PRO A 174 -14.21 -28.63 -2.43
C PRO A 174 -14.99 -28.17 -3.66
N GLY A 175 -16.09 -27.51 -3.43
CA GLY A 175 -16.92 -26.85 -4.43
C GLY A 175 -17.53 -25.56 -3.95
N VAL A 176 -18.29 -24.91 -4.83
CA VAL A 176 -19.06 -23.69 -4.54
C VAL A 176 -20.45 -23.87 -5.07
N ALA A 177 -21.45 -23.61 -4.26
CA ALA A 177 -22.85 -23.61 -4.66
C ALA A 177 -23.10 -22.53 -5.73
N MET A 178 -23.80 -22.86 -6.79
CA MET A 178 -24.15 -21.92 -7.87
C MET A 178 -25.58 -21.40 -7.75
N VAL A 179 -26.38 -22.04 -6.91
CA VAL A 179 -27.76 -21.71 -6.53
C VAL A 179 -27.94 -22.03 -5.05
N ASP A 180 -29.06 -21.62 -4.48
CA ASP A 180 -29.43 -21.98 -3.11
C ASP A 180 -29.70 -23.51 -2.99
N SER A 181 -29.55 -24.05 -1.80
CA SER A 181 -29.69 -25.49 -1.56
C SER A 181 -31.06 -26.06 -1.96
N SER A 182 -32.14 -25.26 -1.89
CA SER A 182 -33.50 -25.62 -2.33
C SER A 182 -33.58 -25.88 -3.82
N ASP A 183 -32.83 -25.13 -4.63
CA ASP A 183 -32.93 -25.11 -6.09
C ASP A 183 -31.91 -26.04 -6.77
N MET A 184 -31.07 -26.71 -5.94
CA MET A 184 -29.92 -27.50 -6.39
C MET A 184 -30.27 -28.54 -7.45
N LYS A 185 -31.38 -29.26 -7.29
CA LYS A 185 -31.74 -30.39 -8.18
C LYS A 185 -32.32 -29.94 -9.54
N GLU A 186 -32.87 -28.74 -9.60
CA GLU A 186 -33.52 -28.18 -10.77
C GLU A 186 -32.59 -27.27 -11.59
N ALA A 187 -31.45 -26.88 -11.02
CA ALA A 187 -30.55 -25.94 -11.65
C ALA A 187 -29.83 -26.51 -12.87
N GLU A 188 -29.66 -25.70 -13.91
CA GLU A 188 -28.81 -26.03 -15.06
C GLU A 188 -27.34 -26.27 -14.61
N LYS A 189 -26.88 -25.50 -13.63
CA LYS A 189 -25.58 -25.62 -12.98
C LYS A 189 -25.77 -25.45 -11.47
N ALA A 190 -25.75 -26.56 -10.75
CA ALA A 190 -25.99 -26.57 -9.30
C ALA A 190 -24.72 -26.24 -8.49
N VAL A 191 -23.61 -26.87 -8.81
CA VAL A 191 -22.36 -26.72 -8.05
C VAL A 191 -21.16 -26.63 -8.98
N ARG A 192 -20.22 -25.75 -8.66
CA ARG A 192 -18.93 -25.67 -9.34
C ARG A 192 -17.88 -26.46 -8.57
N VAL A 193 -17.28 -27.44 -9.21
CA VAL A 193 -16.21 -28.28 -8.64
C VAL A 193 -14.90 -27.49 -8.64
N ARG A 194 -14.28 -27.31 -7.50
CA ARG A 194 -12.94 -26.70 -7.39
C ARG A 194 -11.84 -27.74 -7.55
N ASP A 195 -12.03 -28.90 -6.93
CA ASP A 195 -11.21 -30.10 -7.09
C ASP A 195 -12.02 -31.32 -6.70
N LEU A 196 -11.60 -32.55 -7.08
CA LEU A 196 -12.32 -33.77 -6.70
C LEU A 196 -11.41 -34.99 -6.88
N ASN A 197 -10.88 -35.52 -5.79
CA ASN A 197 -9.91 -36.61 -5.78
C ASN A 197 -10.28 -37.68 -4.76
N THR A 198 -9.71 -38.86 -4.88
CA THR A 198 -9.70 -39.84 -3.82
C THR A 198 -8.88 -39.29 -2.66
N PRO A 199 -9.38 -39.36 -1.41
CA PRO A 199 -8.63 -38.88 -0.26
C PRO A 199 -7.23 -39.48 -0.20
N SER A 200 -6.25 -38.63 0.01
CA SER A 200 -4.83 -39.03 0.10
C SER A 200 -4.42 -39.48 1.50
N GLY A 201 -5.30 -39.23 2.49
CA GLY A 201 -4.99 -39.39 3.91
C GLY A 201 -4.08 -38.26 4.42
N ILE A 202 -4.62 -37.39 5.25
CA ILE A 202 -3.84 -36.32 5.88
C ILE A 202 -3.21 -36.87 7.15
N PRO A 203 -1.86 -36.81 7.31
CA PRO A 203 -1.23 -37.17 8.57
C PRO A 203 -1.72 -36.23 9.67
N LEU A 204 -2.49 -36.78 10.63
CA LEU A 204 -2.92 -35.99 11.79
C LEU A 204 -1.74 -35.80 12.72
N SER A 205 -1.49 -34.57 13.11
CA SER A 205 -0.46 -34.20 14.05
C SER A 205 -1.02 -34.02 15.45
N PRO A 206 -0.19 -34.11 16.51
CA PRO A 206 -0.65 -33.82 17.87
C PRO A 206 -1.04 -32.34 18.02
N GLU A 207 -1.82 -32.05 19.06
CA GLU A 207 -2.12 -30.67 19.44
C GLU A 207 -0.85 -29.92 19.79
N ALA A 208 -0.76 -28.68 19.32
CA ALA A 208 0.43 -27.86 19.51
C ALA A 208 0.08 -26.38 19.64
N GLY A 209 0.61 -25.78 20.71
CA GLY A 209 0.49 -24.34 21.00
C GLY A 209 1.78 -23.56 20.71
N ARG A 210 1.81 -22.33 21.19
CA ARG A 210 2.96 -21.39 21.02
C ARG A 210 4.28 -21.96 21.56
N ASP A 211 4.25 -22.61 22.72
CA ASP A 211 5.45 -23.15 23.38
C ASP A 211 6.09 -24.26 22.54
N VAL A 212 5.25 -25.14 21.97
CA VAL A 212 5.71 -26.19 21.04
C VAL A 212 6.33 -25.57 19.79
N PHE A 213 5.68 -24.56 19.21
CA PHE A 213 6.25 -23.84 18.05
C PHE A 213 7.63 -23.25 18.36
N VAL A 214 7.77 -22.60 19.51
CA VAL A 214 9.06 -22.02 19.97
C VAL A 214 10.11 -23.11 20.19
N ALA A 215 9.76 -24.19 20.90
CA ALA A 215 10.66 -25.31 21.18
C ALA A 215 11.18 -25.95 19.88
N CYS A 216 10.29 -26.23 18.95
CA CYS A 216 10.62 -26.83 17.64
C CYS A 216 11.55 -25.94 16.79
N ASN A 217 11.45 -24.62 16.94
CA ASN A 217 12.19 -23.66 16.14
C ASN A 217 13.35 -22.96 16.89
N ARG A 218 13.64 -23.33 18.15
CA ARG A 218 14.60 -22.65 19.01
C ARG A 218 15.95 -22.40 18.37
N LYS A 219 16.59 -23.44 17.81
CA LYS A 219 17.92 -23.33 17.19
C LYS A 219 17.93 -22.37 15.99
N HIS A 220 16.84 -22.38 15.21
CA HIS A 220 16.68 -21.45 14.08
C HIS A 220 16.55 -20.00 14.56
N LEU A 221 15.69 -19.76 15.54
CA LEU A 221 15.46 -18.43 16.12
C LEU A 221 16.70 -17.86 16.80
N GLU A 222 17.45 -18.68 17.58
CA GLU A 222 18.72 -18.28 18.17
C GLU A 222 19.80 -17.94 17.12
N LYS A 223 19.83 -18.66 16.01
CA LYS A 223 20.72 -18.35 14.88
C LYS A 223 20.37 -17.03 14.22
N LEU A 224 19.10 -16.76 13.99
CA LEU A 224 18.62 -15.49 13.44
C LEU A 224 18.98 -14.32 14.37
N GLU A 225 18.70 -14.47 15.67
CA GLU A 225 19.04 -13.47 16.67
C GLU A 225 20.54 -13.18 16.69
N ASN A 226 21.38 -14.21 16.79
CA ASN A 226 22.83 -14.05 16.84
C ASN A 226 23.36 -13.36 15.58
N THR A 227 22.81 -13.70 14.42
CA THR A 227 23.18 -13.05 13.15
C THR A 227 22.83 -11.57 13.19
N ALA A 228 21.58 -11.21 13.53
CA ALA A 228 21.13 -9.82 13.58
C ALA A 228 21.86 -8.98 14.63
N VAL A 229 22.08 -9.53 15.83
CA VAL A 229 22.84 -8.86 16.90
C VAL A 229 24.27 -8.59 16.46
N ASN A 230 24.93 -9.56 15.81
CA ASN A 230 26.28 -9.40 15.31
C ASN A 230 26.36 -8.38 14.16
N GLU A 231 25.37 -8.34 13.25
CA GLU A 231 25.30 -7.30 12.21
C GLU A 231 25.23 -5.90 12.85
N ILE A 232 24.37 -5.71 13.88
CA ILE A 232 24.25 -4.44 14.61
C ILE A 232 25.60 -4.10 15.28
N ARG A 233 26.18 -5.00 16.06
CA ARG A 233 27.45 -4.77 16.75
C ARG A 233 28.59 -4.42 15.79
N ASN A 234 28.71 -5.16 14.69
CA ASN A 234 29.73 -4.91 13.67
C ASN A 234 29.59 -3.54 13.03
N TYR A 235 28.33 -3.12 12.74
CA TYR A 235 28.10 -1.79 12.20
C TYR A 235 28.45 -0.67 13.18
N LEU A 236 28.24 -0.88 14.48
CA LEU A 236 28.50 0.11 15.53
C LEU A 236 29.98 0.27 15.88
N LYS A 237 30.86 -0.69 15.50
CA LYS A 237 32.30 -0.58 15.75
C LYS A 237 32.87 0.73 15.20
N GLY A 238 33.54 1.49 16.05
CA GLY A 238 34.17 2.78 15.70
C GLY A 238 33.19 3.94 15.46
N LYS A 239 31.91 3.76 15.76
CA LYS A 239 30.90 4.82 15.64
C LYS A 239 30.51 5.36 17.02
N ASN A 240 30.52 6.68 17.14
CA ASN A 240 30.23 7.37 18.42
C ASN A 240 28.93 8.19 18.27
N LEU A 241 27.83 7.52 17.82
CA LEU A 241 26.51 8.10 17.78
C LEU A 241 25.55 7.34 18.69
N PRO A 242 24.60 8.04 19.33
CA PRO A 242 23.54 7.38 20.12
C PRO A 242 22.80 6.33 19.29
N VAL A 243 22.48 5.20 19.94
CA VAL A 243 21.67 4.13 19.34
C VAL A 243 20.25 4.24 19.87
N THR A 244 19.31 4.32 18.94
CA THR A 244 17.88 4.44 19.23
C THR A 244 17.11 3.32 18.55
N VAL A 245 15.84 3.12 18.92
CA VAL A 245 14.92 2.18 18.29
C VAL A 245 13.66 2.93 17.88
N SER A 246 13.28 2.84 16.62
CA SER A 246 11.97 3.34 16.14
C SER A 246 10.87 2.41 16.64
N PHE A 247 10.27 2.74 17.79
CA PHE A 247 9.33 1.88 18.52
C PHE A 247 7.89 2.35 18.28
N SER A 248 7.16 1.66 17.40
CA SER A 248 5.79 2.03 17.04
C SER A 248 4.70 1.28 17.81
N GLY A 249 5.08 0.44 18.77
CA GLY A 249 4.15 -0.48 19.47
C GLY A 249 3.77 -1.71 18.66
N GLY A 250 4.29 -1.87 17.42
CA GLY A 250 4.05 -3.03 16.58
C GLY A 250 5.10 -4.15 16.76
N LYS A 251 4.74 -5.40 16.41
CA LYS A 251 5.57 -6.60 16.58
C LYS A 251 6.97 -6.49 15.95
N ASP A 252 7.07 -5.87 14.78
CA ASP A 252 8.33 -5.76 14.05
C ASP A 252 9.29 -4.78 14.73
N SER A 253 8.78 -3.67 15.28
CA SER A 253 9.54 -2.73 16.10
C SER A 253 9.92 -3.31 17.46
N LEU A 254 9.07 -4.17 18.04
CA LEU A 254 9.37 -4.90 19.27
C LEU A 254 10.51 -5.89 19.07
N ALA A 255 10.51 -6.64 17.95
CA ALA A 255 11.62 -7.52 17.61
C ALA A 255 12.93 -6.74 17.38
N ALA A 256 12.85 -5.61 16.68
CA ALA A 256 14.02 -4.73 16.48
C ALA A 256 14.57 -4.19 17.81
N TYR A 257 13.70 -3.84 18.76
CA TYR A 257 14.09 -3.48 20.11
C TYR A 257 14.82 -4.64 20.81
N GLY A 258 14.23 -5.85 20.80
CA GLY A 258 14.84 -7.01 21.46
C GLY A 258 16.25 -7.30 20.94
N LEU A 259 16.49 -7.14 19.63
CA LEU A 259 17.81 -7.29 19.01
C LEU A 259 18.75 -6.14 19.38
N ALA A 260 18.27 -4.90 19.37
CA ALA A 260 19.06 -3.73 19.75
C ALA A 260 19.50 -3.79 21.22
N ALA A 261 18.61 -4.16 22.15
CA ALA A 261 18.89 -4.30 23.58
C ALA A 261 19.91 -5.42 23.90
N ARG A 262 20.06 -6.40 22.99
CA ARG A 262 21.13 -7.41 23.09
C ARG A 262 22.46 -6.95 22.48
N ALA A 263 22.40 -5.99 21.56
CA ALA A 263 23.59 -5.45 20.90
C ALA A 263 24.25 -4.33 21.71
N VAL A 264 23.43 -3.46 22.31
CA VAL A 264 23.86 -2.32 23.11
C VAL A 264 23.07 -2.24 24.42
N LYS A 265 23.64 -1.59 25.43
CA LYS A 265 22.97 -1.36 26.70
C LYS A 265 21.97 -0.21 26.56
N ASP A 266 20.73 -0.42 27.04
CA ASP A 266 19.67 0.58 27.20
C ASP A 266 19.47 1.51 25.98
N PRO A 267 19.10 0.97 24.80
CA PRO A 267 18.83 1.81 23.64
C PRO A 267 17.57 2.67 23.87
N GLU A 268 17.63 3.95 23.50
CA GLU A 268 16.50 4.87 23.68
C GLU A 268 15.38 4.57 22.68
N LEU A 269 14.13 4.68 23.11
CA LEU A 269 12.96 4.46 22.26
C LEU A 269 12.51 5.78 21.60
N LEU A 270 12.33 5.76 20.29
CA LEU A 270 11.72 6.84 19.52
C LEU A 270 10.28 6.47 19.16
N PHE A 271 9.31 7.13 19.74
CA PHE A 271 7.89 6.95 19.44
C PHE A 271 7.35 8.20 18.75
N THR A 272 6.43 8.03 17.80
CA THR A 272 5.70 9.14 17.19
C THR A 272 4.23 9.01 17.51
N ASP A 273 3.76 9.89 18.38
CA ASP A 273 2.34 10.09 18.66
C ASP A 273 1.75 10.97 17.55
N THR A 274 1.01 10.36 16.64
CA THR A 274 0.37 11.05 15.51
C THR A 274 -0.98 11.65 15.88
N GLY A 275 -1.50 11.35 17.09
CA GLY A 275 -2.86 11.64 17.53
C GLY A 275 -3.92 10.72 16.91
N LEU A 276 -3.48 9.62 16.27
CA LEU A 276 -4.34 8.67 15.54
C LEU A 276 -4.07 7.22 15.96
N GLU A 277 -3.32 6.99 17.00
CA GLU A 277 -3.06 5.67 17.56
C GLU A 277 -4.29 5.15 18.33
N PHE A 278 -4.43 3.83 18.39
CA PHE A 278 -5.35 3.18 19.32
C PHE A 278 -4.94 3.43 20.77
N PRO A 279 -5.89 3.58 21.70
CA PRO A 279 -5.58 3.77 23.13
C PRO A 279 -4.64 2.69 23.69
N GLU A 280 -4.88 1.42 23.33
CA GLU A 280 -4.05 0.29 23.75
C GLU A 280 -2.61 0.40 23.26
N THR A 281 -2.38 1.04 22.12
CA THR A 281 -1.02 1.28 21.61
C THR A 281 -0.29 2.32 22.44
N LEU A 282 -0.97 3.40 22.82
CA LEU A 282 -0.38 4.45 23.67
C LEU A 282 -0.06 3.91 25.06
N GLU A 283 -0.97 3.18 25.66
CA GLU A 283 -0.80 2.51 26.95
C GLU A 283 0.34 1.50 26.91
N TYR A 284 0.32 0.60 25.94
CA TYR A 284 1.37 -0.40 25.75
C TYR A 284 2.77 0.22 25.61
N VAL A 285 2.92 1.27 24.79
CA VAL A 285 4.23 1.92 24.59
C VAL A 285 4.73 2.55 25.89
N LYS A 286 3.84 3.17 26.67
CA LYS A 286 4.15 3.76 27.97
C LYS A 286 4.56 2.68 28.97
N GLU A 287 3.72 1.68 29.20
CA GLU A 287 3.97 0.59 30.15
C GLU A 287 5.24 -0.20 29.79
N PHE A 288 5.46 -0.45 28.49
CA PHE A 288 6.67 -1.13 28.02
C PHE A 288 7.92 -0.36 28.39
N SER A 289 7.95 0.95 28.15
CA SER A 289 9.12 1.78 28.45
C SER A 289 9.37 1.89 29.97
N GLU A 290 8.31 2.03 30.77
CA GLU A 290 8.38 2.10 32.23
C GLU A 290 8.85 0.76 32.82
N SER A 291 8.26 -0.36 32.39
CA SER A 291 8.63 -1.70 32.89
C SER A 291 10.05 -2.13 32.58
N LYS A 292 10.65 -1.56 31.53
CA LYS A 292 12.03 -1.81 31.13
C LYS A 292 13.00 -0.69 31.55
N HIS A 293 12.51 0.34 32.25
CA HIS A 293 13.28 1.52 32.67
C HIS A 293 14.01 2.22 31.50
N LEU A 294 13.33 2.32 30.33
CA LEU A 294 13.90 2.87 29.09
C LEU A 294 13.53 4.34 28.90
N THR A 295 14.45 5.11 28.34
CA THR A 295 14.15 6.47 27.89
C THR A 295 13.22 6.43 26.67
N LEU A 296 12.01 6.97 26.81
CA LEU A 296 11.04 7.12 25.74
C LEU A 296 11.02 8.56 25.22
N CYS A 297 11.53 8.78 24.02
CA CYS A 297 11.47 10.06 23.32
C CYS A 297 10.26 10.12 22.41
N THR A 298 9.24 10.87 22.81
CA THR A 298 7.96 10.98 22.05
C THR A 298 7.94 12.25 21.19
N ALA A 299 7.73 12.05 19.88
CA ALA A 299 7.45 13.11 18.93
C ALA A 299 5.95 13.25 18.72
N LYS A 300 5.35 14.38 19.11
CA LYS A 300 3.91 14.61 19.05
C LYS A 300 3.53 15.42 17.81
N ALA A 301 2.53 14.96 17.06
CA ALA A 301 1.95 15.68 15.92
C ALA A 301 0.87 16.71 16.36
N GLY A 302 0.29 16.55 17.54
CA GLY A 302 -0.80 17.40 18.00
C GLY A 302 -2.01 17.36 17.06
N ASN A 303 -2.54 18.50 16.69
CA ASN A 303 -3.72 18.63 15.82
C ASN A 303 -3.41 18.59 14.31
N ALA A 304 -2.17 18.31 13.92
CA ALA A 304 -1.71 18.42 12.52
C ALA A 304 -2.56 17.63 11.52
N PHE A 305 -3.16 16.51 11.93
CA PHE A 305 -4.08 15.78 11.06
C PHE A 305 -5.37 16.56 10.81
N LYS A 306 -6.05 16.98 11.87
CA LYS A 306 -7.33 17.69 11.80
C LYS A 306 -7.20 19.03 11.04
N GLU A 307 -6.11 19.75 11.25
CA GLU A 307 -5.82 21.02 10.59
C GLU A 307 -5.58 20.88 9.08
N ASN A 308 -5.23 19.71 8.61
CA ASN A 308 -4.82 19.50 7.21
C ASN A 308 -5.75 18.59 6.41
N VAL A 309 -6.62 17.79 7.06
CA VAL A 309 -7.44 16.79 6.38
C VAL A 309 -8.43 17.41 5.38
N ASP A 310 -8.99 18.58 5.66
CA ASP A 310 -9.92 19.25 4.73
C ASP A 310 -9.20 19.80 3.48
N ALA A 311 -7.94 20.20 3.62
CA ALA A 311 -7.18 20.72 2.49
C ALA A 311 -6.68 19.61 1.55
N PHE A 312 -6.26 18.46 2.09
CA PHE A 312 -5.73 17.35 1.32
C PHE A 312 -6.78 16.29 0.99
N GLY A 313 -7.87 16.25 1.76
CA GLY A 313 -8.85 15.16 1.73
C GLY A 313 -8.35 13.91 2.44
N PRO A 314 -9.11 12.80 2.40
CA PRO A 314 -8.74 11.55 3.03
C PRO A 314 -7.35 11.10 2.58
N PRO A 315 -6.49 10.63 3.53
CA PRO A 315 -5.24 9.99 3.15
C PRO A 315 -5.53 8.70 2.37
N ALA A 316 -4.62 8.34 1.47
CA ALA A 316 -4.77 7.16 0.63
C ALA A 316 -3.48 6.32 0.60
N LYS A 317 -3.56 5.06 0.15
CA LYS A 317 -2.40 4.17 0.00
C LYS A 317 -1.31 4.78 -0.88
N ASP A 318 -1.73 5.50 -1.91
CA ASP A 318 -0.88 6.22 -2.88
C ASP A 318 -0.76 7.72 -2.58
N PHE A 319 -1.42 8.23 -1.51
CA PHE A 319 -1.39 9.63 -1.09
C PHE A 319 -1.26 9.74 0.43
N ARG A 320 -0.13 9.31 0.97
CA ARG A 320 0.15 9.22 2.41
C ARG A 320 0.68 10.54 2.98
N TRP A 321 -0.02 11.64 2.74
CA TRP A 321 0.33 12.96 3.27
C TRP A 321 0.39 12.97 4.80
N CYS A 322 -0.54 12.25 5.46
CA CYS A 322 -0.58 12.12 6.91
C CYS A 322 0.75 11.58 7.49
N CYS A 323 1.36 10.58 6.87
CA CYS A 323 2.64 10.06 7.33
C CYS A 323 3.77 11.12 7.24
N LYS A 324 3.73 12.00 6.23
CA LYS A 324 4.74 13.07 6.09
C LYS A 324 4.53 14.16 7.16
N VAL A 325 3.28 14.54 7.40
CA VAL A 325 2.90 15.64 8.30
C VAL A 325 2.92 15.19 9.76
N CYS A 326 2.24 14.07 10.08
CA CYS A 326 2.02 13.66 11.46
C CYS A 326 3.09 12.70 12.00
N LYS A 327 3.93 12.10 11.14
CA LYS A 327 4.97 11.17 11.59
C LYS A 327 6.38 11.68 11.28
N LEU A 328 6.71 11.88 9.99
CA LEU A 328 8.08 12.23 9.60
C LEU A 328 8.49 13.66 9.98
N GLY A 329 7.56 14.62 9.96
CA GLY A 329 7.83 15.99 10.43
C GLY A 329 8.18 16.03 11.92
N PRO A 330 7.30 15.57 12.82
CA PRO A 330 7.55 15.54 14.25
C PRO A 330 8.82 14.77 14.64
N ILE A 331 9.05 13.56 14.10
CA ILE A 331 10.24 12.77 14.44
C ILE A 331 11.52 13.42 13.92
N SER A 332 11.50 14.06 12.74
CA SER A 332 12.65 14.81 12.22
C SER A 332 12.99 15.99 13.12
N ASN A 333 11.97 16.68 13.66
CA ASN A 333 12.17 17.78 14.60
C ASN A 333 12.76 17.30 15.93
N LEU A 334 12.23 16.18 16.48
CA LEU A 334 12.73 15.57 17.71
C LEU A 334 14.19 15.13 17.56
N ILE A 335 14.50 14.38 16.49
CA ILE A 335 15.88 13.89 16.25
C ILE A 335 16.85 15.07 16.07
N SER A 336 16.46 16.11 15.33
CA SER A 336 17.33 17.28 15.14
C SER A 336 17.62 18.04 16.43
N ARG A 337 16.68 18.03 17.38
CA ARG A 337 16.82 18.69 18.69
C ARG A 337 17.64 17.84 19.66
N ASN A 338 17.30 16.56 19.81
CA ASN A 338 17.88 15.71 20.82
C ASN A 338 19.22 15.09 20.36
N TYR A 339 19.38 14.89 19.04
CA TYR A 339 20.56 14.26 18.43
C TYR A 339 21.15 15.14 17.32
N PRO A 340 21.71 16.33 17.64
CA PRO A 340 22.17 17.28 16.61
C PRO A 340 23.31 16.74 15.75
N LYS A 341 24.11 15.79 16.27
CA LYS A 341 25.16 15.07 15.53
C LYS A 341 24.63 13.86 14.75
N GLY A 342 23.36 13.52 14.95
CA GLY A 342 22.70 12.36 14.37
C GLY A 342 22.55 11.18 15.33
N THR A 343 21.80 10.18 14.90
CA THR A 343 21.56 8.91 15.63
C THR A 343 21.57 7.73 14.68
N ILE A 344 21.90 6.55 15.21
CA ILE A 344 21.74 5.25 14.54
C ILE A 344 20.49 4.61 15.11
N THR A 345 19.49 4.37 14.28
CA THR A 345 18.16 3.88 14.69
C THR A 345 17.91 2.47 14.17
N CYS A 346 17.61 1.52 15.05
CA CYS A 346 17.11 0.22 14.66
C CYS A 346 15.62 0.31 14.31
N GLU A 347 15.24 -0.18 13.12
CA GLU A 347 13.86 -0.16 12.61
C GLU A 347 13.36 -1.57 12.30
N GLY A 348 12.08 -1.82 12.55
CA GLY A 348 11.39 -3.07 12.24
C GLY A 348 10.93 -3.19 10.78
N ASN A 349 11.70 -2.70 9.82
CA ASN A 349 11.34 -2.82 8.40
C ASN A 349 11.63 -4.23 7.88
N ARG A 350 10.62 -4.86 7.22
CA ARG A 350 10.74 -6.19 6.60
C ARG A 350 10.49 -6.13 5.09
N SER A 351 11.28 -6.87 4.33
CA SER A 351 11.17 -6.95 2.85
C SER A 351 9.83 -7.56 2.41
N LEU A 352 9.29 -8.51 3.16
CA LEU A 352 8.03 -9.19 2.87
C LEU A 352 6.78 -8.34 3.17
N GLU A 353 6.90 -7.21 3.86
CA GLU A 353 5.74 -6.39 4.24
C GLU A 353 5.09 -5.67 3.06
N SER A 354 5.87 -5.29 2.04
CA SER A 354 5.35 -4.65 0.83
C SER A 354 6.38 -4.61 -0.31
N PHE A 355 5.90 -4.50 -1.55
CA PHE A 355 6.77 -4.33 -2.73
C PHE A 355 7.75 -3.16 -2.60
N SER A 356 7.34 -2.06 -1.97
CA SER A 356 8.22 -0.90 -1.76
C SER A 356 9.36 -1.17 -0.77
N ARG A 357 9.29 -2.25 0.00
CA ARG A 357 10.31 -2.69 0.94
C ARG A 357 11.10 -3.92 0.47
N ALA A 358 10.73 -4.52 -0.66
CA ALA A 358 11.36 -5.75 -1.17
C ALA A 358 12.89 -5.66 -1.32
N GLY A 359 13.44 -4.47 -1.56
CA GLY A 359 14.88 -4.22 -1.65
C GLY A 359 15.48 -3.54 -0.40
N THR A 360 14.86 -3.68 0.78
CA THR A 360 15.38 -3.03 2.00
C THR A 360 16.77 -3.56 2.37
N GLU A 361 17.77 -2.69 2.34
CA GLU A 361 19.12 -2.99 2.78
C GLU A 361 19.25 -2.92 4.31
N PHE A 362 20.31 -3.52 4.87
CA PHE A 362 20.59 -3.45 6.31
C PHE A 362 20.75 -2.02 6.78
N VAL A 363 21.44 -1.18 6.02
CA VAL A 363 21.65 0.24 6.32
C VAL A 363 20.89 1.09 5.31
N THR A 364 20.01 1.95 5.79
CA THR A 364 19.25 2.87 4.96
C THR A 364 19.26 4.29 5.51
N LYS A 365 18.93 5.27 4.67
CA LYS A 365 18.74 6.67 5.06
C LYS A 365 17.39 7.15 4.58
N ASN A 366 16.70 7.90 5.43
CA ASN A 366 15.43 8.51 5.07
C ASN A 366 15.66 9.98 4.69
N PRO A 367 15.38 10.41 3.44
CA PRO A 367 15.60 11.79 3.02
C PRO A 367 14.73 12.81 3.79
N PHE A 368 13.66 12.35 4.43
CA PHE A 368 12.81 13.20 5.26
C PHE A 368 13.30 13.32 6.72
N VAL A 369 14.30 12.52 7.11
CA VAL A 369 14.91 12.55 8.44
C VAL A 369 16.44 12.52 8.28
N PRO A 370 17.07 13.64 7.90
CA PRO A 370 18.46 13.66 7.43
C PRO A 370 19.50 13.26 8.49
N ASN A 371 19.21 13.46 9.78
CA ASN A 371 20.13 13.13 10.87
C ASN A 371 19.97 11.70 11.42
N GLN A 372 19.32 10.81 10.66
CA GLN A 372 19.07 9.43 11.05
C GLN A 372 19.71 8.45 10.06
N ILE A 373 20.43 7.47 10.61
CA ILE A 373 20.90 6.30 9.88
C ILE A 373 20.09 5.12 10.40
N ASN A 374 19.39 4.41 9.51
CA ASN A 374 18.53 3.31 9.91
C ASN A 374 19.24 1.97 9.71
N LEU A 375 19.14 1.10 10.71
CA LEU A 375 19.51 -0.30 10.65
C LEU A 375 18.24 -1.14 10.62
N ASN A 376 18.15 -2.07 9.68
CA ASN A 376 17.00 -2.93 9.47
C ASN A 376 17.33 -4.39 9.81
N PRO A 377 17.48 -4.76 11.10
CA PRO A 377 17.99 -6.07 11.51
C PRO A 377 17.04 -7.23 11.17
N VAL A 378 15.74 -6.97 11.07
CA VAL A 378 14.70 -7.96 10.77
C VAL A 378 14.26 -7.96 9.29
N ARG A 379 15.01 -7.28 8.40
CA ARG A 379 14.60 -7.05 7.00
C ARG A 379 14.23 -8.32 6.21
N ASN A 380 14.88 -9.44 6.52
CA ASN A 380 14.71 -10.72 5.84
C ASN A 380 13.85 -11.73 6.64
N TRP A 381 13.25 -11.32 7.75
CA TRP A 381 12.46 -12.20 8.59
C TRP A 381 11.00 -12.25 8.11
N CYS A 382 10.40 -13.43 8.12
CA CYS A 382 8.94 -13.56 7.94
C CYS A 382 8.20 -13.28 9.25
N ALA A 383 6.87 -13.14 9.18
CA ALA A 383 6.09 -12.81 10.37
C ALA A 383 6.13 -13.93 11.43
N ALA A 384 6.22 -15.22 11.04
CA ALA A 384 6.36 -16.32 11.98
C ALA A 384 7.72 -16.30 12.71
N GLU A 385 8.80 -15.87 12.06
CA GLU A 385 10.11 -15.67 12.72
C GLU A 385 10.06 -14.53 13.72
N ILE A 386 9.37 -13.43 13.39
CA ILE A 386 9.13 -12.31 14.33
C ILE A 386 8.38 -12.79 15.56
N TRP A 387 7.25 -13.49 15.38
CA TRP A 387 6.46 -14.01 16.50
C TRP A 387 7.21 -15.06 17.32
N GLY A 388 7.88 -15.99 16.66
CA GLY A 388 8.72 -16.99 17.33
C GLY A 388 9.78 -16.35 18.20
N TYR A 389 10.44 -15.29 17.72
CA TYR A 389 11.43 -14.53 18.47
C TYR A 389 10.81 -13.80 19.68
N ILE A 390 9.69 -13.10 19.49
CA ILE A 390 8.96 -12.41 20.56
C ILE A 390 8.60 -13.41 21.69
N TRP A 391 8.04 -14.55 21.34
CA TRP A 391 7.65 -15.58 22.30
C TRP A 391 8.87 -16.26 22.96
N MET A 392 9.91 -16.58 22.19
CA MET A 392 11.16 -17.13 22.71
C MET A 392 11.79 -16.23 23.77
N ARG A 393 11.71 -14.93 23.56
CA ARG A 393 12.26 -13.91 24.49
C ARG A 393 11.25 -13.41 25.52
N LYS A 394 10.02 -13.93 25.50
CA LYS A 394 8.93 -13.53 26.40
C LYS A 394 8.74 -12.01 26.42
N LEU A 395 8.87 -11.37 25.25
CA LEU A 395 8.64 -9.94 25.12
C LEU A 395 7.14 -9.65 25.19
N PRO A 396 6.69 -8.74 26.08
CA PRO A 396 5.30 -8.32 26.09
C PRO A 396 4.97 -7.60 24.79
N TYR A 397 3.86 -7.93 24.17
CA TYR A 397 3.43 -7.33 22.89
C TYR A 397 2.07 -6.67 23.03
N ASN A 398 1.77 -5.76 22.09
CA ASN A 398 0.53 -5.01 22.08
C ASN A 398 -0.70 -5.95 22.01
N PRO A 399 -1.68 -5.79 22.93
CA PRO A 399 -2.83 -6.70 23.04
C PRO A 399 -3.75 -6.71 21.80
N LEU A 400 -3.70 -5.67 20.95
CA LEU A 400 -4.48 -5.63 19.71
C LEU A 400 -4.15 -6.78 18.74
N TYR A 401 -2.97 -7.41 18.85
CA TYR A 401 -2.65 -8.59 18.05
C TYR A 401 -3.51 -9.83 18.41
N GLU A 402 -4.05 -9.87 19.62
CA GLU A 402 -5.04 -10.91 20.02
C GLU A 402 -6.46 -10.57 19.55
N ARG A 403 -6.69 -9.36 19.00
CA ARG A 403 -7.98 -8.84 18.57
C ARG A 403 -8.14 -8.81 17.04
N ASP A 404 -7.56 -9.76 16.33
CA ASP A 404 -7.57 -9.94 14.87
C ASP A 404 -6.95 -8.78 14.08
N PHE A 405 -5.91 -8.10 14.61
CA PHE A 405 -5.08 -7.19 13.84
C PHE A 405 -3.81 -7.87 13.34
N GLU A 406 -3.58 -7.85 12.03
CA GLU A 406 -2.32 -8.32 11.43
C GLU A 406 -1.17 -7.32 11.65
N ARG A 407 -1.51 -6.05 11.60
CA ARG A 407 -0.57 -4.95 11.85
C ARG A 407 -1.23 -3.84 12.65
N ILE A 408 -0.45 -3.21 13.51
CA ILE A 408 -0.89 -2.08 14.31
C ILE A 408 -0.37 -0.79 13.69
N GLY A 409 -1.26 0.19 13.54
CA GLY A 409 -0.99 1.52 13.00
C GLY A 409 -2.04 2.51 13.48
N CYS A 410 -2.19 3.62 12.76
CA CYS A 410 -3.28 4.58 13.02
C CYS A 410 -4.64 3.93 12.78
N TYR A 411 -5.65 4.21 13.61
CA TYR A 411 -6.99 3.61 13.51
C TYR A 411 -7.70 3.92 12.17
N LEU A 412 -7.38 5.05 11.53
CA LEU A 412 -7.92 5.45 10.22
C LEU A 412 -6.96 5.20 9.04
N CYS A 413 -6.00 4.32 9.19
CA CYS A 413 -4.94 4.15 8.20
C CYS A 413 -5.47 3.64 6.85
N ALA A 414 -5.36 4.43 5.79
CA ALA A 414 -5.73 4.02 4.44
C ALA A 414 -4.95 2.78 3.93
N SER A 415 -3.79 2.48 4.53
CA SER A 415 -3.00 1.29 4.18
C SER A 415 -3.50 0.00 4.85
N CYS A 416 -4.45 0.09 5.78
CA CYS A 416 -5.13 -1.08 6.34
C CYS A 416 -5.94 -1.82 5.27
N LEU A 417 -6.26 -3.08 5.55
CA LEU A 417 -7.24 -3.83 4.79
C LEU A 417 -8.67 -3.33 5.13
N ALA A 418 -9.65 -3.55 4.26
CA ALA A 418 -11.05 -3.24 4.57
C ALA A 418 -11.55 -4.10 5.74
N SER A 419 -11.10 -5.35 5.80
CA SER A 419 -11.35 -6.26 6.92
C SER A 419 -10.83 -5.72 8.25
N GLU A 420 -9.64 -5.09 8.27
CA GLU A 420 -9.10 -4.46 9.50
C GLU A 420 -9.88 -3.19 9.86
N TRP A 421 -10.33 -2.43 8.87
CA TRP A 421 -11.21 -1.28 9.09
C TRP A 421 -12.53 -1.70 9.73
N ARG A 422 -13.15 -2.78 9.20
CA ARG A 422 -14.33 -3.38 9.84
C ARG A 422 -14.05 -3.89 11.26
N ASN A 423 -12.89 -4.49 11.50
CA ASN A 423 -12.49 -4.92 12.84
C ASN A 423 -12.37 -3.73 13.80
N THR A 424 -11.90 -2.58 13.32
CA THR A 424 -11.89 -1.33 14.09
C THR A 424 -13.30 -0.93 14.52
N SER A 425 -14.32 -1.08 13.67
CA SER A 425 -15.72 -0.77 14.05
C SER A 425 -16.25 -1.66 15.17
N ARG A 426 -15.77 -2.92 15.24
CA ARG A 426 -16.14 -3.88 16.29
C ARG A 426 -15.49 -3.53 17.64
N ILE A 427 -14.26 -3.05 17.63
CA ILE A 427 -13.46 -2.83 18.85
C ILE A 427 -13.57 -1.39 19.35
N HIS A 428 -13.56 -0.43 18.44
CA HIS A 428 -13.63 1.01 18.72
C HIS A 428 -14.71 1.68 17.88
N PRO A 429 -16.01 1.43 18.16
CA PRO A 429 -17.11 1.91 17.33
C PRO A 429 -17.20 3.44 17.26
N GLU A 430 -16.77 4.18 18.30
CA GLU A 430 -16.77 5.65 18.29
C GLU A 430 -15.71 6.21 17.36
N MET A 431 -14.46 5.71 17.48
CA MET A 431 -13.36 6.13 16.60
C MET A 431 -13.66 5.79 15.14
N TYR A 432 -14.32 4.65 14.89
CA TYR A 432 -14.76 4.26 13.56
C TYR A 432 -15.81 5.24 13.02
N ARG A 433 -16.87 5.57 13.80
CA ARG A 433 -17.93 6.50 13.38
C ARG A 433 -17.40 7.89 13.09
N ASP A 434 -16.55 8.46 13.94
CA ASP A 434 -15.96 9.79 13.73
C ASP A 434 -15.27 9.90 12.36
N TRP A 435 -14.55 8.86 11.96
CA TRP A 435 -13.88 8.83 10.66
C TRP A 435 -14.85 8.57 9.51
N GLU A 436 -15.80 7.67 9.67
CA GLU A 436 -16.84 7.35 8.69
C GLU A 436 -17.71 8.58 8.41
N ASP A 437 -18.14 9.32 9.44
CA ASP A 437 -18.87 10.58 9.31
C ASP A 437 -18.08 11.64 8.54
N TYR A 438 -16.76 11.72 8.77
CA TYR A 438 -15.92 12.59 7.96
C TYR A 438 -15.92 12.16 6.49
N LEU A 439 -15.78 10.86 6.21
CA LEU A 439 -15.79 10.32 4.85
C LEU A 439 -17.14 10.58 4.15
N HIS A 440 -18.26 10.45 4.85
CA HIS A 440 -19.59 10.77 4.32
C HIS A 440 -19.68 12.24 3.93
N ARG A 441 -19.34 13.16 4.82
CA ARG A 441 -19.31 14.59 4.50
C ARG A 441 -18.37 14.94 3.35
N TYR A 442 -17.23 14.24 3.25
CA TYR A 442 -16.29 14.41 2.14
C TYR A 442 -16.90 13.89 0.83
N ALA A 443 -17.50 12.71 0.84
CA ALA A 443 -18.12 12.11 -0.35
C ALA A 443 -19.28 12.99 -0.88
N GLU A 444 -20.15 13.46 0.01
CA GLU A 444 -21.26 14.34 -0.34
C GLU A 444 -20.77 15.64 -0.99
N ARG A 445 -19.82 16.35 -0.36
CA ARG A 445 -19.22 17.58 -0.91
C ARG A 445 -18.59 17.39 -2.28
N ASN A 446 -18.13 16.18 -2.58
CA ASN A 446 -17.44 15.86 -3.83
C ASN A 446 -18.31 15.09 -4.83
N GLY A 447 -19.61 14.85 -4.52
CA GLY A 447 -20.53 14.10 -5.38
C GLY A 447 -20.09 12.67 -5.65
N LEU A 448 -19.46 12.02 -4.67
CA LEU A 448 -19.02 10.62 -4.74
C LEU A 448 -20.16 9.69 -4.25
N PRO A 449 -20.27 8.47 -4.81
CA PRO A 449 -21.29 7.51 -4.43
C PRO A 449 -21.02 6.93 -3.03
N LYS A 450 -22.05 6.31 -2.43
CA LYS A 450 -21.95 5.67 -1.10
C LYS A 450 -20.90 4.55 -1.07
N GLU A 451 -20.78 3.83 -2.16
CA GLU A 451 -19.80 2.75 -2.36
C GLU A 451 -18.35 3.22 -2.23
N TYR A 452 -18.11 4.53 -2.39
CA TYR A 452 -16.79 5.13 -2.10
C TYR A 452 -16.34 4.81 -0.68
N ILE A 453 -17.28 4.75 0.25
CA ILE A 453 -17.03 4.42 1.66
C ILE A 453 -17.22 2.92 1.90
N ASP A 454 -18.38 2.37 1.55
CA ASP A 454 -18.78 0.99 1.85
C ASP A 454 -17.79 -0.06 1.29
N MET A 455 -17.26 0.20 0.09
CA MET A 455 -16.28 -0.68 -0.57
C MET A 455 -14.82 -0.24 -0.35
N GLY A 456 -14.62 0.81 0.47
CA GLY A 456 -13.31 1.30 0.83
C GLY A 456 -12.51 1.91 -0.32
N PHE A 457 -13.15 2.44 -1.37
CA PHE A 457 -12.48 3.13 -2.48
C PHE A 457 -11.74 4.39 -2.02
N TRP A 458 -12.16 5.01 -0.92
CA TRP A 458 -11.47 6.15 -0.30
C TRP A 458 -10.00 5.89 0.01
N ARG A 459 -9.61 4.62 0.15
CA ARG A 459 -8.24 4.21 0.45
C ARG A 459 -7.25 4.44 -0.71
N TRP A 460 -7.73 4.87 -1.87
CA TRP A 460 -6.88 5.22 -3.02
C TRP A 460 -7.25 6.59 -3.57
N LYS A 461 -6.24 7.38 -3.88
CA LYS A 461 -6.43 8.62 -4.63
C LYS A 461 -6.63 8.35 -6.11
N ILE A 462 -5.93 7.33 -6.62
CA ILE A 462 -6.10 6.78 -7.97
C ILE A 462 -6.33 5.29 -7.82
N LEU A 463 -7.48 4.80 -8.27
CA LEU A 463 -7.84 3.40 -8.14
C LEU A 463 -6.85 2.49 -8.89
N PRO A 464 -6.33 1.43 -8.24
CA PRO A 464 -5.55 0.41 -8.92
C PRO A 464 -6.42 -0.41 -9.89
N PRO A 465 -5.82 -1.13 -10.86
CA PRO A 465 -6.57 -1.78 -11.94
C PRO A 465 -7.75 -2.64 -11.47
N LYS A 466 -7.56 -3.49 -10.47
CA LYS A 466 -8.63 -4.36 -9.94
C LYS A 466 -9.80 -3.57 -9.32
N MET A 467 -9.49 -2.54 -8.53
CA MET A 467 -10.52 -1.70 -7.90
C MET A 467 -11.23 -0.83 -8.94
N ARG A 468 -10.53 -0.45 -10.00
CA ARG A 468 -11.13 0.26 -11.13
C ARG A 468 -12.10 -0.64 -11.88
N GLN A 469 -11.72 -1.88 -12.20
CA GLN A 469 -12.60 -2.87 -12.81
C GLN A 469 -13.85 -3.14 -11.96
N LEU A 470 -13.69 -3.21 -10.62
CA LEU A 470 -14.82 -3.36 -9.71
C LEU A 470 -15.76 -2.16 -9.78
N ALA A 471 -15.23 -0.94 -9.75
CA ALA A 471 -16.04 0.28 -9.86
C ALA A 471 -16.74 0.38 -11.23
N GLU A 472 -16.05 0.06 -12.33
CA GLU A 472 -16.60 0.03 -13.69
C GLU A 472 -17.70 -1.03 -13.83
N GLY A 473 -17.51 -2.23 -13.25
CA GLY A 473 -18.51 -3.31 -13.24
C GLY A 473 -19.79 -2.97 -12.46
N LEU A 474 -19.70 -2.00 -11.56
CA LEU A 474 -20.82 -1.45 -10.79
C LEU A 474 -21.33 -0.11 -11.35
N GLU A 475 -20.82 0.34 -12.49
CA GLU A 475 -21.16 1.61 -13.16
C GLU A 475 -20.94 2.85 -12.27
N LEU A 476 -19.97 2.78 -11.34
CA LEU A 476 -19.70 3.83 -10.36
C LEU A 476 -18.70 4.87 -10.90
N ARG A 477 -19.03 6.15 -10.71
CA ARG A 477 -18.10 7.26 -10.98
C ARG A 477 -17.37 7.65 -9.71
N MET A 478 -16.06 7.44 -9.71
CA MET A 478 -15.18 7.74 -8.56
C MET A 478 -14.40 9.06 -8.71
N GLU A 479 -14.70 9.85 -9.73
CA GLU A 479 -14.07 11.15 -9.93
C GLU A 479 -14.78 12.22 -9.10
N PRO A 480 -14.06 12.95 -8.22
CA PRO A 480 -14.65 14.03 -7.44
C PRO A 480 -15.16 15.15 -8.35
N LYS A 481 -16.44 15.51 -8.26
CA LYS A 481 -17.03 16.64 -9.00
C LYS A 481 -16.74 17.99 -8.35
N GLY A 482 -16.48 18.01 -7.05
CA GLY A 482 -16.11 19.18 -6.28
C GLY A 482 -14.61 19.19 -5.98
N GLY A 483 -14.05 20.37 -5.84
CA GLY A 483 -12.68 20.53 -5.36
C GLY A 483 -12.68 21.08 -3.94
N ASN A 484 -11.61 20.85 -3.20
CA ASN A 484 -11.29 21.59 -1.98
C ASN A 484 -10.85 23.04 -2.28
N GLY A 485 -11.46 23.68 -3.29
CA GLY A 485 -11.13 25.03 -3.76
C GLY A 485 -9.85 25.10 -4.63
N LEU A 486 -9.23 23.97 -4.96
CA LEU A 486 -8.04 23.94 -5.83
C LEU A 486 -8.45 23.56 -7.25
N SER A 487 -8.14 24.44 -8.23
CA SER A 487 -8.33 24.15 -9.65
C SER A 487 -7.29 24.90 -10.48
N MET A 488 -7.05 24.45 -11.71
CA MET A 488 -6.14 25.10 -12.65
C MET A 488 -6.76 25.10 -14.06
N LYS A 489 -6.84 26.28 -14.67
CA LYS A 489 -7.19 26.45 -16.10
C LYS A 489 -5.92 26.86 -16.85
N LEU A 490 -5.47 26.00 -17.76
CA LEU A 490 -4.21 26.15 -18.49
C LEU A 490 -4.44 26.63 -19.93
N MET A 491 -3.66 27.60 -20.39
CA MET A 491 -3.56 28.07 -21.78
C MET A 491 -2.11 27.96 -22.25
N LYS A 492 -1.88 27.45 -23.45
CA LYS A 492 -0.54 27.34 -24.08
C LYS A 492 -0.53 28.07 -25.42
N GLY A 493 0.63 28.64 -25.82
CA GLY A 493 0.74 29.28 -27.11
C GLY A 493 2.10 29.93 -27.36
N ALA A 494 2.25 30.51 -28.55
CA ALA A 494 3.42 31.32 -28.91
C ALA A 494 3.46 32.61 -28.08
N SER A 495 4.65 33.03 -27.65
CA SER A 495 4.82 34.30 -26.93
C SER A 495 4.68 35.48 -27.88
N VAL A 496 3.83 36.44 -27.51
CA VAL A 496 3.69 37.71 -28.25
C VAL A 496 4.88 38.65 -27.99
N CYS A 497 5.59 38.47 -26.86
CA CYS A 497 6.61 39.38 -26.38
C CYS A 497 8.05 38.95 -26.66
N VAL A 498 8.26 37.73 -27.15
CA VAL A 498 9.61 37.19 -27.47
C VAL A 498 9.53 36.52 -28.84
N ALA A 499 10.23 37.09 -29.83
CA ALA A 499 10.29 36.53 -31.17
C ALA A 499 10.84 35.08 -31.10
N GLY A 500 10.06 34.09 -31.55
CA GLY A 500 10.38 32.67 -31.45
C GLY A 500 10.20 32.04 -30.05
N GLY A 501 9.73 32.81 -29.06
CA GLY A 501 9.53 32.34 -27.71
C GLY A 501 8.18 31.62 -27.50
N TYR A 502 8.04 30.94 -26.37
CA TYR A 502 6.86 30.22 -25.97
C TYR A 502 6.30 30.73 -24.64
N SER A 503 4.97 30.81 -24.50
CA SER A 503 4.30 31.23 -23.27
C SER A 503 3.31 30.20 -22.78
N MET A 504 3.16 30.12 -21.45
CA MET A 504 2.12 29.35 -20.76
C MET A 504 1.46 30.24 -19.74
N GLU A 505 0.15 30.21 -19.68
CA GLU A 505 -0.62 30.95 -18.70
C GLU A 505 -1.61 30.01 -18.03
N ALA A 506 -1.82 30.21 -16.74
CA ALA A 506 -2.85 29.50 -16.00
C ALA A 506 -3.47 30.41 -14.93
N ILE A 507 -4.72 30.09 -14.62
CA ILE A 507 -5.38 30.57 -13.41
C ILE A 507 -5.43 29.40 -12.44
N VAL A 508 -4.70 29.53 -11.33
CA VAL A 508 -4.64 28.53 -10.26
C VAL A 508 -5.46 29.06 -9.10
N THR A 509 -6.63 28.47 -8.89
CA THR A 509 -7.44 28.74 -7.70
C THR A 509 -6.92 27.89 -6.56
N VAL A 510 -6.52 28.51 -5.45
CA VAL A 510 -6.03 27.81 -4.24
C VAL A 510 -6.79 28.35 -3.04
N PRO A 511 -7.14 27.51 -2.07
CA PRO A 511 -7.66 27.99 -0.79
C PRO A 511 -6.57 28.83 -0.12
N ARG A 512 -6.74 30.14 -0.11
CA ARG A 512 -5.73 31.07 0.44
C ARG A 512 -5.68 30.95 1.94
N ARG A 513 -4.60 30.41 2.47
CA ARG A 513 -4.38 30.20 3.89
C ARG A 513 -3.50 31.25 4.55
N ARG A 514 -2.62 31.91 3.73
CA ARG A 514 -1.61 32.87 4.19
C ARG A 514 -1.56 34.08 3.27
N ASP A 515 -0.90 35.15 3.72
CA ASP A 515 -0.67 36.29 2.87
C ASP A 515 0.30 35.96 1.72
N PHE A 516 0.31 36.80 0.69
CA PHE A 516 1.09 36.54 -0.54
C PHE A 516 2.61 36.59 -0.33
N SER A 517 3.11 37.09 0.80
CA SER A 517 4.53 37.07 1.13
C SER A 517 5.10 35.64 1.25
N TYR A 518 4.26 34.65 1.61
CA TYR A 518 4.67 33.24 1.60
C TYR A 518 4.88 32.69 0.19
N VAL A 519 4.16 33.24 -0.79
CA VAL A 519 4.39 32.91 -2.21
C VAL A 519 5.75 33.46 -2.66
N GLU A 520 6.11 34.69 -2.27
CA GLU A 520 7.45 35.24 -2.49
C GLU A 520 8.53 34.30 -1.98
N ASP A 521 8.43 33.89 -0.72
CA ASP A 521 9.37 32.99 -0.07
C ASP A 521 9.50 31.64 -0.81
N ALA A 522 8.38 31.06 -1.23
CA ALA A 522 8.40 29.83 -2.01
C ALA A 522 9.05 30.00 -3.38
N MET A 523 8.77 31.13 -4.07
CA MET A 523 9.36 31.45 -5.37
C MET A 523 10.88 31.63 -5.29
N ARG A 524 11.42 32.16 -4.19
CA ARG A 524 12.87 32.27 -3.96
C ARG A 524 13.60 30.94 -3.97
N THR A 525 12.89 29.84 -3.69
CA THR A 525 13.49 28.50 -3.76
C THR A 525 13.72 27.99 -5.18
N VAL A 526 13.08 28.62 -6.19
CA VAL A 526 13.12 28.20 -7.60
C VAL A 526 13.82 29.21 -8.51
N GLY A 527 14.00 30.47 -8.08
CA GLY A 527 14.65 31.51 -8.88
C GLY A 527 14.92 32.79 -8.11
N ASP A 528 15.48 33.78 -8.84
CA ASP A 528 15.63 35.14 -8.34
C ASP A 528 14.28 35.85 -8.41
N VAL A 529 13.87 36.52 -7.32
CA VAL A 529 12.52 37.07 -7.16
C VAL A 529 12.57 38.57 -6.92
N LYS A 530 11.82 39.32 -7.74
CA LYS A 530 11.40 40.68 -7.45
C LYS A 530 9.95 40.66 -7.04
N TYR A 531 9.64 41.16 -5.86
CA TYR A 531 8.32 41.13 -5.23
C TYR A 531 7.78 42.51 -4.97
N SER A 532 6.52 42.75 -5.32
CA SER A 532 5.78 43.96 -4.95
C SER A 532 4.60 43.56 -4.05
N PRO A 533 4.64 43.91 -2.75
CA PRO A 533 3.54 43.61 -1.83
C PRO A 533 2.25 44.40 -2.17
N GLU A 534 2.37 45.61 -2.66
CA GLU A 534 1.22 46.48 -3.00
C GLU A 534 0.36 45.89 -4.13
N PHE A 535 0.99 45.30 -5.11
CA PHE A 535 0.31 44.70 -6.27
C PHE A 535 0.15 43.16 -6.14
N GLU A 536 0.66 42.58 -5.06
CA GLU A 536 0.75 41.13 -4.91
C GLU A 536 1.30 40.42 -6.15
N ILE A 537 2.46 40.88 -6.65
CA ILE A 537 3.13 40.32 -7.83
C ILE A 537 4.52 39.84 -7.47
N ALA A 538 4.81 38.59 -7.82
CA ALA A 538 6.15 38.02 -7.78
C ALA A 538 6.66 37.76 -9.21
N LEU A 539 7.75 38.47 -9.59
CA LEU A 539 8.49 38.27 -10.84
C LEU A 539 9.67 37.34 -10.55
N VAL A 540 9.71 36.19 -11.20
CA VAL A 540 10.69 35.14 -10.92
C VAL A 540 11.54 34.88 -12.15
N LYS A 541 12.86 35.09 -12.03
CA LYS A 541 13.83 34.71 -13.07
C LYS A 541 14.42 33.35 -12.74
N MET A 542 14.15 32.36 -13.58
CA MET A 542 14.69 31.01 -13.51
C MET A 542 15.69 30.74 -14.65
N LYS A 543 16.47 29.65 -14.53
CA LYS A 543 17.39 29.22 -15.59
C LYS A 543 16.68 28.84 -16.90
N THR A 544 15.40 28.41 -16.81
CA THR A 544 14.60 27.90 -17.93
C THR A 544 13.60 28.90 -18.49
N GLY A 545 13.48 30.11 -17.90
CA GLY A 545 12.51 31.11 -18.32
C GLY A 545 12.16 32.11 -17.21
N ARG A 546 11.12 32.89 -17.41
CA ARG A 546 10.61 33.87 -16.46
C ARG A 546 9.16 33.55 -16.09
N ALA A 547 8.80 33.70 -14.85
CA ALA A 547 7.43 33.57 -14.38
C ALA A 547 6.94 34.85 -13.69
N ARG A 548 5.65 35.13 -13.83
CA ARG A 548 4.92 36.17 -13.10
C ARG A 548 3.79 35.46 -12.36
N VAL A 549 3.74 35.67 -11.06
CA VAL A 549 2.72 35.07 -10.19
C VAL A 549 2.00 36.20 -9.50
N PHE A 550 0.67 36.19 -9.59
CA PHE A 550 -0.21 37.24 -9.08
C PHE A 550 -1.01 36.73 -7.89
N GLY A 551 -1.37 37.62 -6.98
CA GLY A 551 -2.17 37.31 -5.80
C GLY A 551 -3.53 36.66 -6.10
N GLY A 552 -4.11 36.93 -7.26
CA GLY A 552 -5.31 36.26 -7.76
C GLY A 552 -5.11 34.83 -8.27
N GLY A 553 -3.87 34.28 -8.17
CA GLY A 553 -3.56 32.91 -8.61
C GLY A 553 -3.23 32.79 -10.12
N GLN A 554 -3.14 33.92 -10.84
CA GLN A 554 -2.67 33.91 -12.22
C GLN A 554 -1.16 33.63 -12.26
N VAL A 555 -0.74 32.71 -13.11
CA VAL A 555 0.64 32.37 -13.40
C VAL A 555 0.88 32.55 -14.89
N SER A 556 1.81 33.43 -15.27
CA SER A 556 2.22 33.65 -16.66
C SER A 556 3.71 33.35 -16.79
N VAL A 557 4.07 32.54 -17.76
CA VAL A 557 5.45 32.10 -18.00
C VAL A 557 5.87 32.42 -19.44
N THR A 558 7.12 32.83 -19.61
CA THR A 558 7.77 33.02 -20.92
C THR A 558 9.13 32.33 -20.91
N ALA A 559 9.47 31.65 -22.01
CA ALA A 559 10.76 31.01 -22.23
C ALA A 559 11.13 31.02 -23.72
N GLU A 560 12.36 30.65 -24.03
CA GLU A 560 12.87 30.61 -25.42
C GLU A 560 12.22 29.46 -26.21
N ASP A 561 11.86 28.35 -25.55
CA ASP A 561 11.22 27.18 -26.17
C ASP A 561 10.08 26.63 -25.33
N ALA A 562 9.30 25.72 -25.90
CA ALA A 562 8.17 25.05 -25.22
C ALA A 562 8.61 24.28 -23.99
N LYS A 563 9.73 23.56 -24.05
CA LYS A 563 10.26 22.75 -22.96
C LYS A 563 10.74 23.61 -21.78
N GLY A 564 11.35 24.75 -22.07
CA GLY A 564 11.72 25.76 -21.07
C GLY A 564 10.49 26.35 -20.39
N ALA A 565 9.44 26.66 -21.17
CA ALA A 565 8.18 27.19 -20.67
C ALA A 565 7.49 26.16 -19.76
N GLU A 566 7.38 24.89 -20.17
CA GLU A 566 6.80 23.81 -19.35
C GLU A 566 7.54 23.63 -18.04
N LYS A 567 8.88 23.56 -18.06
CA LYS A 567 9.70 23.42 -16.85
C LYS A 567 9.57 24.63 -15.90
N THR A 568 9.54 25.84 -16.47
CA THR A 568 9.40 27.07 -15.69
C THR A 568 7.99 27.14 -15.07
N PHE A 569 6.98 26.80 -15.86
CA PHE A 569 5.59 26.74 -15.42
C PHE A 569 5.39 25.72 -14.28
N GLU A 570 5.85 24.50 -14.45
CA GLU A 570 5.75 23.46 -13.43
C GLU A 570 6.38 23.89 -12.10
N LYS A 571 7.58 24.51 -12.15
CA LYS A 571 8.24 25.02 -10.94
C LYS A 571 7.48 26.16 -10.28
N ALA A 572 6.97 27.11 -11.08
CA ALA A 572 6.21 28.23 -10.54
C ALA A 572 4.91 27.77 -9.88
N VAL A 573 4.14 26.90 -10.54
CA VAL A 573 2.89 26.35 -9.98
C VAL A 573 3.16 25.50 -8.74
N LYS A 574 4.18 24.63 -8.76
CA LYS A 574 4.58 23.85 -7.57
C LYS A 574 4.96 24.76 -6.39
N ALA A 575 5.69 25.85 -6.64
CA ALA A 575 6.07 26.79 -5.60
C ALA A 575 4.84 27.55 -5.06
N LEU A 576 3.90 27.98 -5.91
CA LEU A 576 2.65 28.60 -5.50
C LEU A 576 1.82 27.67 -4.60
N ILE A 577 1.56 26.44 -5.06
CA ILE A 577 0.77 25.46 -4.31
C ILE A 577 1.49 25.08 -3.01
N ARG A 578 2.83 25.02 -3.01
CA ARG A 578 3.63 24.77 -1.82
C ARG A 578 3.48 25.87 -0.78
N ALA A 579 3.43 27.13 -1.19
CA ALA A 579 3.21 28.26 -0.26
C ALA A 579 1.85 28.15 0.41
N GLU A 580 0.81 27.94 -0.37
CA GLU A 580 -0.58 27.92 0.08
C GLU A 580 -0.92 26.68 0.93
N LEU A 581 -0.42 25.50 0.54
CA LEU A 581 -0.67 24.22 1.24
C LEU A 581 0.45 23.82 2.22
N CYS A 582 1.34 24.74 2.58
CA CYS A 582 2.43 24.46 3.50
C CYS A 582 1.88 24.08 4.89
N THR A 583 2.23 22.88 5.36
CA THR A 583 1.78 22.33 6.66
C THR A 583 2.67 22.72 7.84
N GLY A 584 3.75 23.49 7.62
CA GLY A 584 4.68 23.86 8.68
C GLY A 584 5.52 22.70 9.25
N CYS A 585 5.55 21.52 8.59
CA CYS A 585 6.20 20.29 9.09
C CYS A 585 7.73 20.41 9.31
N GLY A 586 8.41 21.44 8.77
CA GLY A 586 9.81 21.74 9.02
C GLY A 586 10.83 20.87 8.27
N ILE A 587 10.43 19.86 7.52
CA ILE A 587 11.36 18.95 6.82
C ILE A 587 12.26 19.71 5.84
N CYS A 588 11.72 20.67 5.09
CA CYS A 588 12.48 21.47 4.15
C CYS A 588 13.56 22.36 4.82
N ALA A 589 13.31 22.84 6.04
CA ALA A 589 14.29 23.59 6.83
C ALA A 589 15.46 22.70 7.26
N LYS A 590 15.19 21.45 7.64
CA LYS A 590 16.21 20.46 8.02
C LYS A 590 17.03 19.98 6.82
N SER A 591 16.40 19.92 5.65
CA SER A 591 17.07 19.51 4.40
C SER A 591 17.89 20.63 3.74
N CYS A 592 17.82 21.87 4.25
CA CYS A 592 18.52 23.01 3.67
C CYS A 592 19.99 23.09 4.17
N PRO A 593 20.99 22.81 3.32
CA PRO A 593 22.41 22.86 3.74
C PRO A 593 22.87 24.28 4.08
N ARG A 594 22.22 25.30 3.52
CA ARG A 594 22.51 26.72 3.79
C ARG A 594 21.76 27.27 5.00
N LYS A 595 20.90 26.46 5.65
CA LYS A 595 20.03 26.92 6.76
C LYS A 595 19.26 28.20 6.40
N ALA A 596 18.84 28.30 5.12
CA ALA A 596 18.11 29.45 4.58
C ALA A 596 16.62 29.41 4.90
N ILE A 597 16.10 28.30 5.43
CA ILE A 597 14.66 28.11 5.65
C ILE A 597 14.39 28.04 7.15
N THR A 598 13.39 28.81 7.59
CA THR A 598 12.79 28.75 8.92
C THR A 598 11.28 28.47 8.79
N ILE A 599 10.66 28.00 9.86
CA ILE A 599 9.22 27.75 9.92
C ILE A 599 8.61 28.70 10.94
N LYS A 600 7.70 29.55 10.44
CA LYS A 600 6.87 30.45 11.24
C LYS A 600 5.51 30.50 10.56
N ASP A 601 4.54 29.75 11.07
CA ASP A 601 3.21 29.55 10.47
C ASP A 601 3.25 29.02 9.02
N GLY A 602 4.40 28.60 8.55
CA GLY A 602 4.73 28.18 7.20
C GLY A 602 6.21 28.33 6.92
N MET A 603 6.61 28.08 5.68
CA MET A 603 7.99 28.20 5.25
C MET A 603 8.34 29.66 5.01
N ARG A 604 9.42 30.14 5.64
CA ARG A 604 10.03 31.46 5.40
C ARG A 604 11.45 31.26 4.87
N VAL A 605 11.90 32.09 3.93
CA VAL A 605 13.19 31.97 3.26
C VAL A 605 14.04 33.23 3.47
N ASN A 606 15.26 33.03 3.98
CA ASN A 606 16.26 34.11 4.02
C ASN A 606 16.89 34.27 2.63
N PRO A 607 16.68 35.40 1.96
CA PRO A 607 17.13 35.62 0.59
C PRO A 607 18.66 35.62 0.43
N GLU A 608 19.42 36.10 1.44
CA GLU A 608 20.88 36.14 1.39
C GLU A 608 21.54 34.76 1.47
N LYS A 609 20.84 33.79 2.11
CA LYS A 609 21.33 32.41 2.27
C LYS A 609 20.82 31.46 1.20
N CYS A 610 19.70 31.77 0.57
CA CYS A 610 19.06 30.87 -0.42
C CYS A 610 19.77 31.00 -1.79
N VAL A 611 20.23 29.88 -2.31
CA VAL A 611 20.87 29.78 -3.63
C VAL A 611 20.00 29.03 -4.65
N SER A 612 18.71 28.90 -4.41
CA SER A 612 17.71 28.26 -5.28
C SER A 612 18.13 26.86 -5.78
N CYS A 613 18.80 26.06 -4.92
CA CYS A 613 19.32 24.73 -5.29
C CYS A 613 18.24 23.64 -5.41
N GLY A 614 17.00 23.89 -4.98
CA GLY A 614 15.87 22.97 -5.09
C GLY A 614 15.88 21.77 -4.11
N LEU A 615 16.84 21.63 -3.20
CA LEU A 615 16.90 20.50 -2.27
C LEU A 615 15.69 20.48 -1.33
N CYS A 616 15.19 21.64 -0.93
CA CYS A 616 14.00 21.77 -0.10
C CYS A 616 12.70 21.34 -0.79
N GLU A 617 12.65 21.38 -2.13
CA GLU A 617 11.50 20.91 -2.91
C GLU A 617 11.42 19.38 -2.88
N ARG A 618 12.55 18.68 -3.03
CA ARG A 618 12.62 17.22 -3.01
C ARG A 618 12.12 16.61 -1.70
N SER A 619 12.28 17.33 -0.60
CA SER A 619 11.82 16.92 0.73
C SER A 619 10.44 17.46 1.10
N CYS A 620 9.82 18.29 0.26
CA CYS A 620 8.51 18.87 0.52
C CYS A 620 7.39 17.88 0.19
N MET A 621 6.47 17.68 1.13
CA MET A 621 5.32 16.83 0.99
C MET A 621 4.38 17.30 -0.14
N VAL A 622 4.13 18.60 -0.23
CA VAL A 622 3.25 19.19 -1.24
C VAL A 622 3.82 18.99 -2.65
N VAL A 623 5.13 19.21 -2.81
CA VAL A 623 5.82 19.00 -4.10
C VAL A 623 5.89 17.51 -4.45
N HIS A 624 6.17 16.65 -3.46
CA HIS A 624 6.22 15.19 -3.64
C HIS A 624 4.89 14.61 -4.13
N TYR A 625 3.78 15.12 -3.63
CA TYR A 625 2.43 14.67 -4.00
C TYR A 625 1.72 15.60 -4.98
N TYR A 626 2.45 16.47 -5.68
CA TYR A 626 1.87 17.45 -6.59
C TYR A 626 0.85 16.83 -7.56
N ASP A 627 1.23 15.76 -8.26
CA ASP A 627 0.36 15.09 -9.24
C ASP A 627 -0.93 14.52 -8.59
N LYS A 628 -0.83 14.03 -7.34
CA LYS A 628 -1.99 13.55 -6.58
C LYS A 628 -2.87 14.68 -6.08
N ILE A 629 -2.27 15.80 -5.72
CA ILE A 629 -2.99 17.02 -5.30
C ILE A 629 -3.73 17.62 -6.49
N MET A 630 -3.11 17.62 -7.68
CA MET A 630 -3.66 18.20 -8.90
C MET A 630 -4.50 17.24 -9.75
N ALA A 631 -4.60 15.96 -9.36
CA ALA A 631 -5.38 14.98 -10.13
C ALA A 631 -6.85 15.42 -10.31
N GLY A 632 -7.32 15.47 -11.56
CA GLY A 632 -8.67 15.91 -11.92
C GLY A 632 -8.96 17.40 -11.75
N LYS A 633 -7.93 18.24 -11.45
CA LYS A 633 -8.10 19.68 -11.16
C LYS A 633 -7.53 20.59 -12.23
N ALA A 634 -6.75 20.06 -13.17
CA ALA A 634 -6.24 20.78 -14.33
C ALA A 634 -7.16 20.55 -15.53
N VAL A 635 -7.63 21.64 -16.13
CA VAL A 635 -8.44 21.61 -17.36
C VAL A 635 -7.73 22.51 -18.37
N ASP A 636 -7.46 21.99 -19.56
CA ASP A 636 -6.99 22.81 -20.67
C ASP A 636 -8.14 23.74 -21.07
N ALA A 637 -7.87 25.04 -21.12
CA ALA A 637 -8.82 26.00 -21.68
C ALA A 637 -8.93 25.74 -23.20
N PRO A 638 -10.14 25.84 -23.80
CA PRO A 638 -10.26 25.72 -25.23
C PRO A 638 -9.31 26.73 -25.91
N ASP A 639 -8.60 26.27 -26.95
CA ASP A 639 -7.70 27.11 -27.73
C ASP A 639 -8.38 28.43 -28.07
N ARG A 640 -7.73 29.54 -27.80
CA ARG A 640 -8.20 30.84 -28.30
C ARG A 640 -8.23 30.73 -29.81
N VAL A 641 -9.40 30.50 -30.35
CA VAL A 641 -9.65 30.64 -31.81
C VAL A 641 -9.08 32.00 -32.20
N GLN A 642 -8.08 32.00 -33.09
CA GLN A 642 -7.55 33.19 -33.67
C GLN A 642 -8.68 33.89 -34.45
N ASN A 643 -9.42 34.78 -33.79
CA ASN A 643 -10.23 35.77 -34.46
C ASN A 643 -9.30 36.85 -35.05
N ARG A 644 -8.57 36.48 -36.11
CA ARG A 644 -8.06 37.48 -37.03
C ARG A 644 -9.25 37.91 -37.88
N GLY A 645 -9.87 39.01 -37.49
CA GLY A 645 -10.83 39.73 -38.28
C GLY A 645 -10.25 40.04 -39.66
N ASN A 646 -10.79 39.40 -40.67
CA ASN A 646 -10.68 39.85 -42.06
C ASN A 646 -11.44 41.16 -42.19
N MET A 647 -10.75 42.29 -42.04
CA MET A 647 -11.17 43.54 -42.67
C MET A 647 -10.95 43.38 -44.17
N LYS A 648 -11.96 42.90 -44.87
CA LYS A 648 -12.07 43.05 -46.31
C LYS A 648 -12.75 44.39 -46.57
N THR A 649 -11.98 45.34 -47.13
CA THR A 649 -12.45 46.52 -47.83
C THR A 649 -13.45 46.11 -48.95
N GLN A 650 -14.64 46.70 -48.90
CA GLN A 650 -15.61 46.65 -49.97
C GLN A 650 -15.09 47.43 -51.17
N HIS A 651 -14.99 46.79 -52.35
CA HIS A 651 -15.25 47.42 -53.64
C HIS A 651 -15.82 46.36 -54.58
N GLY A 652 -16.82 46.81 -55.26
CA GLY A 652 -17.96 46.23 -55.90
C GLY A 652 -17.77 45.39 -57.17
N ASN A 653 -18.97 44.91 -57.55
CA ASN A 653 -19.49 44.58 -58.88
C ASN A 653 -19.20 43.21 -59.49
N GLY A 654 -20.34 42.52 -59.81
CA GLY A 654 -20.45 41.64 -60.97
C GLY A 654 -21.08 40.29 -60.69
N ARG A 655 -22.33 40.16 -61.04
CA ARG A 655 -23.18 38.96 -61.20
C ARG A 655 -22.77 38.13 -62.43
N PRO A 656 -23.50 37.03 -62.77
CA PRO A 656 -23.40 35.64 -62.28
C PRO A 656 -23.20 34.62 -63.41
N GLN A 657 -23.06 33.32 -63.18
CA GLN A 657 -23.79 32.25 -63.88
C GLN A 657 -23.29 30.84 -63.56
N HIS A 658 -24.29 30.03 -63.25
CA HIS A 658 -24.58 28.61 -63.53
C HIS A 658 -23.47 27.57 -63.73
N GLY A 659 -23.70 26.38 -63.08
CA GLY A 659 -23.36 25.10 -63.64
C GLY A 659 -23.24 23.94 -62.61
N ASN A 660 -24.29 23.21 -62.52
CA ASN A 660 -24.55 21.84 -62.12
C ASN A 660 -23.38 20.86 -62.04
N GLY A 661 -23.48 19.94 -61.09
CA GLY A 661 -22.94 18.61 -61.21
C GLY A 661 -22.74 17.87 -59.89
N LYS A 662 -23.79 17.09 -59.50
CA LYS A 662 -23.74 15.99 -58.52
C LYS A 662 -23.25 14.73 -59.23
N PRO A 663 -23.22 13.60 -58.55
CA PRO A 663 -22.23 12.99 -57.65
C PRO A 663 -21.74 11.65 -58.22
N TYR A 664 -20.83 10.96 -57.58
CA TYR A 664 -20.84 9.49 -57.63
C TYR A 664 -20.04 8.83 -56.49
N HIS A 665 -20.65 7.80 -56.04
CA HIS A 665 -20.30 6.75 -55.07
C HIS A 665 -19.07 5.93 -55.46
N ASN A 666 -18.32 5.34 -54.57
CA ASN A 666 -18.45 3.95 -54.12
C ASN A 666 -17.10 3.28 -53.77
N ARG A 667 -17.13 2.67 -52.64
CA ARG A 667 -16.68 1.29 -52.29
C ARG A 667 -15.29 0.79 -52.71
N GLY A 668 -14.65 0.17 -51.73
CA GLY A 668 -13.95 -1.09 -51.94
C GLY A 668 -12.79 -1.32 -51.02
N ARG A 669 -12.94 -2.11 -50.00
CA ARG A 669 -11.96 -3.07 -49.52
C ARG A 669 -11.86 -4.22 -50.52
N PRO A 670 -10.88 -5.12 -50.57
CA PRO A 670 -10.25 -5.84 -49.47
C PRO A 670 -8.81 -6.37 -49.69
N HIS A 671 -8.25 -7.00 -48.64
CA HIS A 671 -7.37 -8.21 -48.59
C HIS A 671 -6.19 -8.30 -49.60
N ASP A 672 -5.03 -8.80 -49.27
CA ASP A 672 -4.62 -10.05 -48.62
C ASP A 672 -3.08 -10.19 -48.60
N ASN A 673 -2.57 -10.95 -47.66
CA ASN A 673 -1.46 -11.91 -47.66
C ASN A 673 -0.15 -11.69 -48.43
N GLY A 674 0.92 -12.02 -47.70
CA GLY A 674 2.07 -12.63 -48.36
C GLY A 674 3.38 -12.65 -47.56
N ARG A 675 3.56 -13.77 -46.91
CA ARG A 675 4.82 -14.38 -46.44
C ARG A 675 6.03 -14.13 -47.37
N ASN A 676 7.24 -14.01 -46.81
CA ASN A 676 8.30 -15.01 -46.85
C ASN A 676 9.62 -14.47 -46.32
N ASN A 677 10.18 -15.23 -45.42
CA ASN A 677 11.50 -15.86 -45.33
C ASN A 677 12.63 -15.27 -46.17
N HIS A 678 13.78 -14.97 -45.55
CA HIS A 678 15.00 -15.76 -45.78
C HIS A 678 16.10 -15.45 -44.75
N ARG A 679 16.76 -16.53 -44.36
CA ARG A 679 17.97 -16.73 -43.60
C ARG A 679 19.21 -16.16 -44.33
N SER A 680 20.27 -15.87 -43.55
CA SER A 680 21.65 -16.41 -43.67
C SER A 680 22.50 -15.67 -42.65
N ASP A 681 23.06 -16.37 -41.67
CA ASP A 681 24.41 -16.96 -41.56
C ASP A 681 25.53 -16.00 -41.97
N ASP A 682 26.42 -15.64 -41.05
CA ASP A 682 27.77 -16.12 -40.92
C ASP A 682 28.54 -15.45 -39.77
N ARG A 683 29.07 -16.23 -38.88
CA ARG A 683 30.41 -16.52 -38.37
C ARG A 683 31.45 -15.39 -38.33
N GLY A 684 32.06 -15.27 -37.16
CA GLY A 684 33.48 -15.31 -37.20
C GLY A 684 34.27 -14.52 -36.14
N HIS A 685 34.78 -15.25 -35.15
CA HIS A 685 36.10 -15.14 -34.49
C HIS A 685 36.51 -13.95 -33.61
N ARG A 686 36.71 -14.27 -32.30
CA ARG A 686 37.99 -14.41 -31.55
C ARG A 686 38.87 -13.16 -31.43
N GLN A 687 39.18 -12.66 -30.25
CA GLN A 687 40.26 -13.03 -29.33
C GLN A 687 40.46 -11.96 -28.25
N ASP A 688 40.55 -12.40 -27.05
CA ASP A 688 41.62 -12.29 -26.04
C ASP A 688 42.21 -10.89 -25.74
N GLY A 689 42.28 -10.62 -24.45
CA GLY A 689 43.21 -9.64 -23.90
C GLY A 689 42.96 -9.23 -22.46
N ARG A 690 43.26 -10.05 -21.53
CA ARG A 690 43.80 -9.85 -20.16
C ARG A 690 44.30 -8.43 -19.80
N ARG A 691 43.94 -8.00 -18.59
CA ARG A 691 44.75 -7.74 -17.38
C ARG A 691 44.59 -6.36 -16.76
N ASN A 692 44.31 -6.43 -15.48
CA ASN A 692 44.85 -5.69 -14.32
C ASN A 692 44.71 -4.16 -14.24
N HIS A 693 43.90 -3.65 -13.34
CA HIS A 693 44.30 -3.32 -11.94
C HIS A 693 43.06 -3.19 -11.07
#